data_73b05e1b52015fdabf1bfc6d6a336aed
#
_entry.id   73b05e1b52015fdabf1bfc6d6a336aed
#
_cell.length_a   1.000
_cell.length_b   1.000
_cell.length_c   1.000
_cell.angle_alpha   90.00
_cell.angle_beta   90.00
_cell.angle_gamma   90.00
#
_symmetry.space_group_name_H-M   'P 1'
#
loop_
_entity.id
_entity.type
_entity.pdbx_description
1 polymer ?
#
loop_
_entity_poly.entity_id
_entity_poly.type
_entity_poly.pdbx_seq_one_letter_code
_entity_poly.pdbx_strand_id
1 'polypeptide(L)'
;MKTNPLFKRIGAIVLAASVFCTAAFSASAATVPEAVIDTSKTASLSLYKYDFTSANEDGVLRTDSYVSTGFSDRTVEEALAPYAIQGVEFTYTKVADIETHTDNMDAGHVTQVLYKMAKADKTNALLSALGLTSNAAFKSDAEFLYFTSDTLQAALTSALSTNETSAKNALEAFVKHNGGTAMTETTATGYSSVSSLPLGLYLLVETRLPEDVTDTTSSFFVSLPMTTIDGDEWNYDVTVYPKNMTGEPTLEKTLRESKVDTGKHNGSTNNITDGYAHTGTGSDGDIVDYQIISTLPTITSDATALTTYTFVDTLSKGIEYNKNDVKLEWFKDAACTDLVSTWTERDGKFTVAYGTAENSATTMTISMTTAGLSEINTATTVYDPTLEQIRRGYSDLTLRITYTATVNSSADTVYGDNGNPNTVVLTWKRTNTSYYDTLEDDCHFYTYALDLLKKFSDEKGAFKNVQFKIYNNTDGYFVKAALNETEGVYYVLDQADNENAEGTTFVPTADGHIIVKGLEDDEYVLTEVATDDGYTLLKESISVVIASEPTAILCSICDKPSLTATAAVNGDAVLMEEDNGSLKAIVPLTVVNTRGFDLPQTGENGTLLLTVSGITVLCLSAASAVFFLFIRRKDAKEQ
;
A
#
# COMPACT_ATOMS: atom_id res chain seq x y z
N MET A 1 -1.58 -9.71 -25.27
CA MET A 1 -0.16 -9.59 -24.89
C MET A 1 -0.19 -8.99 -23.50
N LYS A 2 0.14 -9.75 -22.47
CA LYS A 2 0.13 -9.28 -21.09
C LYS A 2 1.32 -8.33 -20.91
N THR A 3 1.07 -7.05 -20.78
CA THR A 3 2.07 -6.07 -20.39
C THR A 3 2.28 -6.22 -18.88
N ASN A 4 3.51 -6.46 -18.50
CA ASN A 4 3.94 -6.66 -17.13
C ASN A 4 3.70 -5.38 -16.33
N PRO A 5 2.96 -5.36 -15.21
CA PRO A 5 2.64 -4.14 -14.46
C PRO A 5 3.83 -3.54 -13.70
N LEU A 6 5.01 -4.14 -13.81
CA LEU A 6 6.22 -3.73 -13.05
C LEU A 6 6.83 -2.39 -13.51
N PHE A 7 6.32 -1.78 -14.57
CA PHE A 7 6.92 -0.59 -15.17
C PHE A 7 6.15 0.73 -14.96
N LYS A 8 5.03 0.71 -14.23
CA LYS A 8 4.22 1.92 -14.00
C LYS A 8 4.52 2.66 -12.68
N ARG A 9 5.46 2.18 -11.87
CA ARG A 9 5.62 2.64 -10.49
C ARG A 9 6.88 3.46 -10.19
N ILE A 10 7.53 4.02 -11.18
CA ILE A 10 8.64 4.95 -10.96
C ILE A 10 8.19 6.36 -11.34
N GLY A 11 7.19 6.83 -10.65
CA GLY A 11 6.59 8.13 -10.92
C GLY A 11 6.56 9.05 -9.71
N ALA A 12 7.58 9.14 -8.90
CA ALA A 12 7.76 10.23 -7.94
C ALA A 12 9.18 10.33 -7.38
N ILE A 13 10.17 9.78 -8.07
CA ILE A 13 11.54 10.17 -7.78
C ILE A 13 11.95 11.09 -8.92
N VAL A 14 11.95 12.38 -8.64
CA VAL A 14 12.68 13.34 -9.43
C VAL A 14 14.14 12.93 -9.38
N LEU A 15 14.52 12.01 -10.26
CA LEU A 15 15.90 11.87 -10.63
C LEU A 15 16.22 13.04 -11.55
N ALA A 16 16.59 14.17 -10.95
CA ALA A 16 17.54 15.01 -11.64
C ALA A 16 18.66 14.03 -12.01
N ALA A 17 18.78 13.69 -13.28
CA ALA A 17 19.80 12.75 -13.72
C ALA A 17 21.16 13.43 -13.63
N SER A 18 21.65 13.59 -12.37
CA SER A 18 23.06 13.65 -12.15
C SER A 18 23.51 12.21 -12.28
N VAL A 19 24.04 11.86 -13.42
CA VAL A 19 24.70 10.57 -13.65
C VAL A 19 25.93 10.54 -12.76
N PHE A 20 25.74 10.04 -11.55
CA PHE A 20 26.85 9.52 -10.79
C PHE A 20 26.90 8.02 -11.04
N CYS A 21 27.82 7.63 -11.91
CA CYS A 21 28.16 6.23 -12.07
C CYS A 21 28.72 5.72 -10.73
N THR A 22 27.91 4.97 -9.97
CA THR A 22 28.47 4.10 -8.93
C THR A 22 29.16 2.95 -9.65
N ALA A 23 30.43 3.13 -10.00
CA ALA A 23 31.26 2.03 -10.44
C ALA A 23 31.43 1.08 -9.26
N ALA A 24 30.73 -0.07 -9.31
CA ALA A 24 31.07 -1.21 -8.49
C ALA A 24 32.47 -1.69 -8.94
N PHE A 25 33.48 -1.30 -8.21
CA PHE A 25 34.84 -1.75 -8.46
C PHE A 25 35.01 -3.23 -8.11
N SER A 26 35.00 -4.09 -9.12
CA SER A 26 35.61 -5.40 -9.00
C SER A 26 37.13 -5.22 -9.12
N ALA A 27 37.84 -5.51 -8.05
CA ALA A 27 39.28 -5.42 -7.99
C ALA A 27 39.95 -6.30 -9.07
N SER A 28 40.50 -5.68 -10.09
CA SER A 28 41.44 -6.30 -11.00
C SER A 28 42.70 -5.47 -10.99
N ALA A 29 43.79 -6.07 -10.56
CA ALA A 29 45.10 -5.44 -10.45
C ALA A 29 45.72 -5.20 -11.84
N ALA A 30 45.50 -4.00 -12.36
CA ALA A 30 46.36 -3.39 -13.38
C ALA A 30 46.41 -1.89 -13.08
N THR A 31 47.57 -1.37 -12.78
CA THR A 31 47.78 0.06 -12.59
C THR A 31 47.63 0.77 -13.93
N VAL A 32 46.44 1.20 -14.25
CA VAL A 32 46.20 2.21 -15.26
C VAL A 32 46.30 3.56 -14.55
N PRO A 33 47.07 4.54 -15.04
CA PRO A 33 47.10 5.86 -14.43
C PRO A 33 45.71 6.47 -14.50
N GLU A 34 45.13 6.76 -13.32
CA GLU A 34 43.84 7.46 -13.22
C GLU A 34 43.92 8.81 -13.92
N ALA A 35 42.87 9.17 -14.66
CA ALA A 35 42.75 10.48 -15.27
C ALA A 35 42.70 11.55 -14.15
N VAL A 36 43.76 12.35 -14.05
CA VAL A 36 43.85 13.42 -13.05
C VAL A 36 43.12 14.66 -13.56
N ILE A 37 42.34 15.32 -12.69
CA ILE A 37 41.69 16.60 -13.02
C ILE A 37 42.79 17.63 -13.36
N ASP A 38 42.70 18.19 -14.57
CA ASP A 38 43.58 19.32 -14.98
C ASP A 38 43.00 20.63 -14.42
N THR A 39 43.54 21.03 -13.27
CA THR A 39 43.11 22.24 -12.56
C THR A 39 43.48 23.55 -13.25
N SER A 40 44.24 23.51 -14.35
CA SER A 40 44.56 24.68 -15.16
C SER A 40 43.46 25.04 -16.15
N LYS A 41 42.47 24.13 -16.37
CA LYS A 41 41.33 24.33 -17.26
C LYS A 41 40.19 25.03 -16.56
N THR A 42 39.36 25.64 -17.36
CA THR A 42 37.99 26.05 -17.01
C THR A 42 37.00 25.10 -17.67
N ALA A 43 35.79 25.08 -17.21
CA ALA A 43 34.74 24.27 -17.77
C ALA A 43 33.66 25.10 -18.43
N SER A 44 32.83 24.46 -19.28
CA SER A 44 31.58 25.00 -19.79
C SER A 44 30.39 24.14 -19.35
N LEU A 45 29.24 24.80 -19.23
CA LEU A 45 27.98 24.15 -18.94
C LEU A 45 26.97 24.59 -20.02
N SER A 46 26.43 23.62 -20.73
CA SER A 46 25.33 23.79 -21.68
C SER A 46 24.11 23.04 -21.14
N LEU A 47 22.93 23.59 -21.40
CA LEU A 47 21.68 22.91 -21.10
C LEU A 47 20.71 23.05 -22.28
N TYR A 48 19.89 22.02 -22.42
CA TYR A 48 18.75 22.02 -23.32
C TYR A 48 17.49 21.75 -22.54
N LYS A 49 16.52 22.63 -22.62
CA LYS A 49 15.24 22.54 -21.95
C LYS A 49 14.17 22.03 -22.89
N TYR A 50 13.62 20.88 -22.60
CA TYR A 50 12.59 20.23 -23.39
C TYR A 50 11.39 19.82 -22.54
N ASP A 51 10.21 19.82 -23.16
CA ASP A 51 9.02 19.18 -22.62
C ASP A 51 9.07 17.68 -22.91
N PHE A 52 9.68 16.96 -21.99
CA PHE A 52 9.82 15.51 -22.09
C PHE A 52 8.48 14.77 -21.92
N THR A 53 7.50 15.37 -21.26
CA THR A 53 6.17 14.76 -21.10
C THR A 53 5.51 14.65 -22.46
N SER A 54 5.39 15.75 -23.19
CA SER A 54 4.83 15.75 -24.55
C SER A 54 5.64 14.87 -25.52
N ALA A 55 6.97 14.90 -25.43
CA ALA A 55 7.82 14.08 -26.28
C ALA A 55 7.66 12.58 -26.04
N ASN A 56 7.51 12.17 -24.78
CA ASN A 56 7.32 10.77 -24.39
C ASN A 56 5.97 10.23 -24.87
N GLU A 57 4.94 11.04 -24.84
CA GLU A 57 3.58 10.67 -25.24
C GLU A 57 3.41 10.61 -26.75
N ASP A 58 4.10 11.48 -27.48
CA ASP A 58 4.21 11.37 -28.93
C ASP A 58 5.11 10.18 -29.35
N GLY A 59 5.67 9.44 -28.37
CA GLY A 59 6.50 8.27 -28.61
C GLY A 59 7.86 8.59 -29.24
N VAL A 60 8.31 9.84 -29.16
CA VAL A 60 9.56 10.32 -29.80
C VAL A 60 10.78 9.86 -29.01
N LEU A 61 10.69 9.82 -27.69
CA LEU A 61 11.73 9.31 -26.82
C LEU A 61 11.10 8.61 -25.61
N ARG A 62 11.53 7.38 -25.34
CA ARG A 62 11.24 6.73 -24.08
C ARG A 62 12.16 7.30 -23.02
N THR A 63 11.65 8.25 -22.23
CA THR A 63 12.43 9.00 -21.23
C THR A 63 12.91 8.11 -20.08
N ASP A 64 12.27 6.97 -19.84
CA ASP A 64 12.67 5.93 -18.88
C ASP A 64 13.98 5.22 -19.25
N SER A 65 14.36 5.25 -20.52
CA SER A 65 15.58 4.61 -21.01
C SER A 65 16.72 5.58 -21.35
N TYR A 66 16.46 6.91 -21.33
CA TYR A 66 17.50 7.89 -21.64
C TYR A 66 18.30 8.29 -20.39
N VAL A 67 19.59 8.00 -20.42
CA VAL A 67 20.55 8.39 -19.41
C VAL A 67 21.46 9.46 -20.00
N SER A 68 21.44 10.67 -19.42
CA SER A 68 22.36 11.75 -19.83
C SER A 68 23.80 11.34 -19.48
N THR A 69 24.68 11.43 -20.46
CA THR A 69 26.11 11.09 -20.31
C THR A 69 26.99 12.29 -19.94
N GLY A 70 26.39 13.48 -19.86
CA GLY A 70 27.12 14.74 -19.72
C GLY A 70 27.70 15.28 -21.03
N PHE A 71 27.53 14.57 -22.15
CA PHE A 71 27.88 15.02 -23.49
C PHE A 71 26.65 15.49 -24.25
N SER A 72 26.87 16.37 -25.25
CA SER A 72 25.86 16.70 -26.23
C SER A 72 25.49 15.46 -27.04
N ASP A 73 24.18 15.19 -27.14
CA ASP A 73 23.63 14.08 -27.93
C ASP A 73 22.76 14.65 -29.05
N ARG A 74 23.34 14.75 -30.22
CA ARG A 74 22.68 15.32 -31.37
C ARG A 74 21.41 14.55 -31.78
N THR A 75 21.38 13.24 -31.55
CA THR A 75 20.20 12.42 -31.87
C THR A 75 19.02 12.81 -30.97
N VAL A 76 19.30 13.02 -29.70
CA VAL A 76 18.32 13.48 -28.70
C VAL A 76 17.89 14.91 -29.00
N GLU A 77 18.83 15.80 -29.27
CA GLU A 77 18.56 17.21 -29.58
C GLU A 77 17.70 17.39 -30.84
N GLU A 78 17.99 16.65 -31.93
CA GLU A 78 17.20 16.67 -33.15
C GLU A 78 15.79 16.07 -32.92
N ALA A 79 15.66 14.98 -32.17
CA ALA A 79 14.38 14.36 -31.87
C ALA A 79 13.49 15.25 -30.99
N LEU A 80 14.10 15.94 -30.01
CA LEU A 80 13.38 16.80 -29.06
C LEU A 80 13.23 18.26 -29.50
N ALA A 81 13.79 18.64 -30.62
CA ALA A 81 13.68 20.03 -31.12
C ALA A 81 12.24 20.57 -31.19
N PRO A 82 11.20 19.78 -31.56
CA PRO A 82 9.81 20.25 -31.56
C PRO A 82 9.25 20.55 -30.16
N TYR A 83 9.88 20.00 -29.12
CA TYR A 83 9.49 20.12 -27.71
C TYR A 83 10.36 21.11 -26.93
N ALA A 84 11.13 21.93 -27.62
CA ALA A 84 12.01 22.91 -27.00
C ALA A 84 11.22 24.00 -26.28
N ILE A 85 11.66 24.33 -25.05
CA ILE A 85 11.05 25.39 -24.24
C ILE A 85 11.95 26.62 -24.25
N GLN A 86 11.43 27.71 -24.81
CA GLN A 86 12.10 29.01 -24.89
C GLN A 86 11.79 29.88 -23.67
N GLY A 87 12.73 30.73 -23.25
CA GLY A 87 12.49 31.76 -22.23
C GLY A 87 12.66 31.28 -20.79
N VAL A 88 13.18 30.08 -20.59
CA VAL A 88 13.50 29.57 -19.24
C VAL A 88 14.85 30.11 -18.78
N GLU A 89 14.92 30.59 -17.52
CA GLU A 89 16.16 31.05 -16.90
C GLU A 89 16.58 30.10 -15.79
N PHE A 90 17.86 29.72 -15.80
CA PHE A 90 18.51 29.02 -14.72
C PHE A 90 19.49 29.93 -14.00
N THR A 91 19.50 29.86 -12.67
CA THR A 91 20.52 30.50 -11.85
C THR A 91 21.47 29.43 -11.31
N TYR A 92 22.75 29.62 -11.48
CA TYR A 92 23.76 28.72 -10.95
C TYR A 92 24.63 29.40 -9.88
N THR A 93 25.13 28.60 -8.93
CA THR A 93 26.13 29.05 -7.97
C THR A 93 27.11 27.93 -7.67
N LYS A 94 28.42 28.24 -7.63
CA LYS A 94 29.43 27.30 -7.19
C LYS A 94 29.31 27.09 -5.68
N VAL A 95 29.11 25.84 -5.25
CA VAL A 95 28.91 25.46 -3.85
C VAL A 95 30.12 24.79 -3.23
N ALA A 96 30.99 24.16 -4.02
CA ALA A 96 32.20 23.50 -3.53
C ALA A 96 33.33 23.54 -4.56
N ASP A 97 34.58 23.46 -4.08
CA ASP A 97 35.71 23.11 -4.91
C ASP A 97 35.74 21.58 -5.07
N ILE A 98 36.29 21.12 -6.21
CA ILE A 98 36.49 19.69 -6.45
C ILE A 98 37.92 19.31 -6.05
N GLU A 99 38.07 18.21 -5.30
CA GLU A 99 39.35 17.67 -4.85
C GLU A 99 39.36 16.15 -5.03
N THR A 100 40.44 15.63 -5.56
CA THR A 100 40.64 14.17 -5.61
C THR A 100 41.45 13.74 -4.37
N HIS A 101 40.93 12.78 -3.65
CA HIS A 101 41.56 12.22 -2.46
C HIS A 101 41.98 10.78 -2.74
N THR A 102 43.27 10.53 -2.60
CA THR A 102 43.87 9.19 -2.76
C THR A 102 44.25 8.66 -1.39
N ASP A 103 43.58 7.61 -0.94
CA ASP A 103 43.99 6.89 0.26
C ASP A 103 45.20 5.99 -0.06
N ASN A 104 46.30 6.22 0.66
CA ASN A 104 47.47 5.33 0.65
C ASN A 104 47.15 4.05 1.46
N MET A 105 46.40 3.14 0.91
CA MET A 105 46.24 1.81 1.46
C MET A 105 47.05 0.79 0.66
N ASP A 106 47.82 -0.04 1.36
CA ASP A 106 48.82 -0.96 0.85
C ASP A 106 48.43 -2.01 -0.19
N ALA A 107 47.26 -1.95 -0.78
CA ALA A 107 46.83 -2.94 -1.79
C ALA A 107 45.78 -2.48 -2.83
N GLY A 108 45.44 -1.23 -2.90
CA GLY A 108 44.54 -0.68 -3.92
C GLY A 108 44.31 0.80 -3.70
N HIS A 109 44.71 1.60 -4.66
CA HIS A 109 44.44 3.04 -4.62
C HIS A 109 42.94 3.23 -4.87
N VAL A 110 42.22 3.75 -3.88
CA VAL A 110 40.85 4.24 -4.07
C VAL A 110 40.94 5.76 -4.17
N THR A 111 40.75 6.30 -5.36
CA THR A 111 40.64 7.74 -5.55
C THR A 111 39.18 8.13 -5.40
N GLN A 112 38.90 8.98 -4.42
CA GLN A 112 37.57 9.57 -4.23
C GLN A 112 37.56 11.01 -4.72
N VAL A 113 36.47 11.40 -5.38
CA VAL A 113 36.15 12.80 -5.65
C VAL A 113 35.43 13.37 -4.44
N LEU A 114 36.01 14.40 -3.84
CA LEU A 114 35.41 15.10 -2.70
C LEU A 114 35.06 16.54 -3.08
N TYR A 115 33.98 17.01 -2.53
CA TYR A 115 33.53 18.39 -2.68
C TYR A 115 33.85 19.16 -1.40
N LYS A 116 34.81 20.10 -1.54
CA LYS A 116 35.38 20.88 -0.46
C LYS A 116 34.63 22.19 -0.29
N MET A 117 34.04 22.41 0.86
CA MET A 117 33.27 23.60 1.23
C MET A 117 33.93 24.32 2.41
N ALA A 118 34.17 25.62 2.33
CA ALA A 118 34.63 26.39 3.46
C ALA A 118 33.59 26.42 4.59
N LYS A 119 34.04 26.38 5.86
CA LYS A 119 33.16 26.56 7.02
C LYS A 119 32.72 28.03 7.14
N ALA A 120 31.68 28.37 6.37
CA ALA A 120 31.16 29.73 6.23
C ALA A 120 29.65 29.73 6.22
N ASP A 121 29.04 30.90 6.34
CA ASP A 121 27.58 31.07 6.34
C ASP A 121 26.92 30.50 5.07
N LYS A 122 27.55 30.68 3.91
CA LYS A 122 27.08 30.09 2.64
C LYS A 122 26.94 28.56 2.74
N THR A 123 27.95 27.89 3.28
CA THR A 123 27.92 26.43 3.44
C THR A 123 26.83 26.02 4.45
N ASN A 124 26.70 26.74 5.57
CA ASN A 124 25.67 26.48 6.56
C ASN A 124 24.25 26.65 5.96
N ALA A 125 24.06 27.69 5.14
CA ALA A 125 22.79 27.93 4.46
C ALA A 125 22.46 26.81 3.46
N LEU A 126 23.44 26.32 2.69
CA LEU A 126 23.23 25.17 1.79
C LEU A 126 22.88 23.90 2.58
N LEU A 127 23.66 23.58 3.61
CA LEU A 127 23.41 22.40 4.43
C LEU A 127 22.00 22.46 5.07
N SER A 128 21.60 23.64 5.56
CA SER A 128 20.25 23.83 6.09
C SER A 128 19.17 23.59 5.04
N ALA A 129 19.35 24.12 3.81
CA ALA A 129 18.39 23.90 2.71
C ALA A 129 18.28 22.42 2.28
N LEU A 130 19.36 21.66 2.47
CA LEU A 130 19.42 20.21 2.19
C LEU A 130 19.01 19.34 3.40
N GLY A 131 18.67 19.94 4.56
CA GLY A 131 18.42 19.18 5.78
C GLY A 131 19.65 18.48 6.35
N LEU A 132 20.86 18.92 5.97
CA LEU A 132 22.13 18.36 6.43
C LEU A 132 22.73 19.13 7.60
N THR A 133 23.62 18.48 8.33
CA THR A 133 24.51 19.10 9.32
C THR A 133 25.96 18.86 8.92
N SER A 134 26.88 19.60 9.53
CA SER A 134 28.32 19.40 9.33
C SER A 134 28.82 18.00 9.69
N ASN A 135 28.08 17.25 10.50
CA ASN A 135 28.39 15.88 10.89
C ASN A 135 28.23 14.86 9.73
N ALA A 136 27.51 15.24 8.68
CA ALA A 136 27.35 14.42 7.48
C ALA A 136 28.57 14.49 6.55
N ALA A 137 29.55 15.37 6.83
CA ALA A 137 30.75 15.46 6.04
C ALA A 137 31.59 14.16 6.14
N PHE A 138 32.11 13.69 5.02
CA PHE A 138 33.02 12.56 4.94
C PHE A 138 34.33 12.83 5.74
N LYS A 139 34.81 14.07 5.63
CA LYS A 139 36.03 14.56 6.33
C LYS A 139 35.84 16.02 6.72
N SER A 140 36.47 16.45 7.79
CA SER A 140 36.46 17.84 8.26
C SER A 140 37.83 18.19 8.79
N ASP A 141 38.35 19.36 8.43
CA ASP A 141 39.53 19.96 9.04
C ASP A 141 39.19 21.28 9.75
N ALA A 142 40.17 22.14 10.04
CA ALA A 142 39.93 23.40 10.75
C ALA A 142 39.06 24.40 9.94
N GLU A 143 39.19 24.42 8.62
CA GLU A 143 38.62 25.43 7.73
C GLU A 143 37.57 24.90 6.78
N PHE A 144 37.54 23.58 6.50
CA PHE A 144 36.73 22.99 5.45
C PHE A 144 35.95 21.77 5.91
N LEU A 145 34.84 21.54 5.22
CA LEU A 145 34.06 20.30 5.21
C LEU A 145 34.18 19.66 3.82
N TYR A 146 34.28 18.34 3.80
CA TYR A 146 34.41 17.56 2.56
C TYR A 146 33.27 16.57 2.46
N PHE A 147 32.54 16.61 1.37
CA PHE A 147 31.40 15.75 1.11
C PHE A 147 31.64 14.86 -0.11
N THR A 148 31.07 13.68 -0.10
CA THR A 148 30.95 12.84 -1.30
C THR A 148 29.75 13.27 -2.14
N SER A 149 29.77 12.94 -3.43
CA SER A 149 28.62 13.10 -4.32
C SER A 149 27.37 12.44 -3.76
N ASP A 150 27.49 11.20 -3.28
CA ASP A 150 26.36 10.41 -2.77
C ASP A 150 25.68 11.09 -1.59
N THR A 151 26.46 11.64 -0.64
CA THR A 151 25.89 12.36 0.50
C THR A 151 25.09 13.58 0.06
N LEU A 152 25.62 14.39 -0.86
CA LEU A 152 24.95 15.61 -1.31
C LEU A 152 23.72 15.29 -2.17
N GLN A 153 23.84 14.30 -3.05
CA GLN A 153 22.74 13.88 -3.91
C GLN A 153 21.60 13.24 -3.11
N ALA A 154 21.93 12.35 -2.15
CA ALA A 154 20.93 11.75 -1.27
C ALA A 154 20.19 12.79 -0.44
N ALA A 155 20.92 13.80 0.06
CA ALA A 155 20.31 14.90 0.82
C ALA A 155 19.36 15.75 -0.04
N LEU A 156 19.79 16.10 -1.26
CA LEU A 156 18.94 16.84 -2.20
C LEU A 156 17.67 16.04 -2.55
N THR A 157 17.83 14.76 -2.87
CA THR A 157 16.70 13.86 -3.17
C THR A 157 15.75 13.75 -1.96
N SER A 158 16.30 13.58 -0.75
CA SER A 158 15.49 13.50 0.47
C SER A 158 14.75 14.81 0.76
N ALA A 159 15.38 15.96 0.59
CA ALA A 159 14.74 17.25 0.80
C ALA A 159 13.57 17.47 -0.18
N LEU A 160 13.79 17.16 -1.47
CA LEU A 160 12.78 17.27 -2.51
C LEU A 160 11.63 16.27 -2.33
N SER A 161 11.90 15.02 -1.91
CA SER A 161 10.87 14.01 -1.69
C SER A 161 10.06 14.23 -0.42
N THR A 162 10.63 14.85 0.62
CA THR A 162 9.94 15.10 1.89
C THR A 162 8.96 16.28 1.81
N ASN A 163 9.38 17.37 1.19
CA ASN A 163 8.54 18.54 0.93
C ASN A 163 9.16 19.34 -0.24
N GLU A 164 8.74 19.03 -1.44
CA GLU A 164 9.30 19.57 -2.67
C GLU A 164 9.21 21.09 -2.72
N THR A 165 8.05 21.66 -2.43
CA THR A 165 7.84 23.13 -2.46
C THR A 165 8.76 23.84 -1.47
N SER A 166 8.86 23.35 -0.24
CA SER A 166 9.75 23.94 0.77
C SER A 166 11.23 23.85 0.36
N ALA A 167 11.64 22.71 -0.19
CA ALA A 167 13.01 22.48 -0.64
C ALA A 167 13.34 23.36 -1.86
N LYS A 168 12.47 23.42 -2.85
CA LYS A 168 12.62 24.33 -4.03
C LYS A 168 12.76 25.78 -3.57
N ASN A 169 11.88 26.27 -2.71
CA ASN A 169 11.92 27.64 -2.19
C ASN A 169 13.22 27.92 -1.40
N ALA A 170 13.67 26.97 -0.58
CA ALA A 170 14.90 27.12 0.20
C ALA A 170 16.16 27.17 -0.71
N LEU A 171 16.21 26.35 -1.75
CA LEU A 171 17.32 26.30 -2.70
C LEU A 171 17.32 27.53 -3.62
N GLU A 172 16.15 28.01 -4.04
CA GLU A 172 16.03 29.25 -4.80
C GLU A 172 16.45 30.45 -3.97
N ALA A 173 15.98 30.58 -2.73
CA ALA A 173 16.43 31.61 -1.81
C ALA A 173 17.96 31.50 -1.57
N PHE A 174 18.49 30.29 -1.48
CA PHE A 174 19.91 30.07 -1.32
C PHE A 174 20.71 30.64 -2.50
N VAL A 175 20.35 30.34 -3.76
CA VAL A 175 21.10 30.85 -4.91
C VAL A 175 20.95 32.36 -5.05
N LYS A 176 19.76 32.92 -4.80
CA LYS A 176 19.53 34.38 -4.83
C LYS A 176 20.40 35.15 -3.83
N HIS A 177 20.61 34.61 -2.63
CA HIS A 177 21.33 35.31 -1.54
C HIS A 177 22.83 34.96 -1.43
N ASN A 178 23.30 33.92 -2.15
CA ASN A 178 24.68 33.42 -2.01
C ASN A 178 25.49 33.46 -3.32
N GLY A 179 25.32 34.52 -4.10
CA GLY A 179 26.12 34.78 -5.28
C GLY A 179 25.74 33.93 -6.50
N GLY A 180 24.46 33.63 -6.65
CA GLY A 180 23.92 33.02 -7.84
C GLY A 180 24.07 33.96 -9.05
N THR A 181 24.33 33.38 -10.20
CA THR A 181 24.44 34.08 -11.49
C THR A 181 23.42 33.49 -12.44
N ALA A 182 22.57 34.35 -13.02
CA ALA A 182 21.60 33.92 -14.03
C ALA A 182 22.32 33.54 -15.32
N MET A 183 21.90 32.43 -15.92
CA MET A 183 22.23 32.08 -17.29
C MET A 183 21.40 32.93 -18.26
N THR A 184 21.80 32.98 -19.52
CA THR A 184 20.90 33.51 -20.55
C THR A 184 19.65 32.66 -20.66
N GLU A 185 18.49 33.29 -20.91
CA GLU A 185 17.26 32.55 -21.17
C GLU A 185 17.43 31.56 -22.31
N THR A 186 16.73 30.43 -22.21
CA THR A 186 16.75 29.41 -23.26
C THR A 186 16.22 29.97 -24.58
N THR A 187 16.91 29.65 -25.66
CA THR A 187 16.54 30.04 -27.04
C THR A 187 15.31 29.25 -27.53
N ALA A 188 14.87 29.55 -28.74
CA ALA A 188 13.80 28.78 -29.43
C ALA A 188 14.13 27.28 -29.61
N THR A 189 15.40 26.89 -29.46
CA THR A 189 15.83 25.48 -29.46
C THR A 189 15.99 24.91 -28.04
N GLY A 190 15.53 25.63 -27.03
CA GLY A 190 15.67 25.23 -25.63
C GLY A 190 17.08 25.37 -25.06
N TYR A 191 18.03 25.92 -25.82
CA TYR A 191 19.45 25.96 -25.49
C TYR A 191 19.83 27.19 -24.66
N SER A 192 20.66 26.96 -23.64
CA SER A 192 21.38 27.99 -22.88
C SER A 192 22.77 27.49 -22.49
N SER A 193 23.75 28.37 -22.34
CA SER A 193 25.09 27.98 -21.95
C SER A 193 25.85 29.07 -21.20
N VAL A 194 26.85 28.61 -20.43
CA VAL A 194 27.84 29.47 -19.79
C VAL A 194 29.22 28.81 -19.92
N SER A 195 30.25 29.62 -20.16
CA SER A 195 31.63 29.13 -20.35
C SER A 195 32.59 29.78 -19.36
N SER A 196 33.83 29.25 -19.33
CA SER A 196 34.90 29.73 -18.48
C SER A 196 34.60 29.66 -16.98
N LEU A 197 33.86 28.64 -16.58
CA LEU A 197 33.53 28.39 -15.17
C LEU A 197 34.75 27.79 -14.43
N PRO A 198 35.08 28.26 -13.22
CA PRO A 198 36.04 27.58 -12.33
C PRO A 198 35.57 26.15 -12.02
N LEU A 199 36.50 25.21 -11.90
CA LEU A 199 36.19 23.83 -11.56
C LEU A 199 35.56 23.72 -10.16
N GLY A 200 34.57 22.83 -10.00
CA GLY A 200 33.86 22.61 -8.73
C GLY A 200 32.47 22.03 -8.88
N LEU A 201 31.74 21.98 -7.78
CA LEU A 201 30.34 21.58 -7.76
C LEU A 201 29.45 22.82 -7.87
N TYR A 202 28.49 22.77 -8.74
CA TYR A 202 27.51 23.82 -8.98
C TYR A 202 26.10 23.34 -8.62
N LEU A 203 25.34 24.19 -7.94
CA LEU A 203 23.90 24.04 -7.80
C LEU A 203 23.22 24.88 -8.88
N LEU A 204 22.33 24.25 -9.63
CA LEU A 204 21.47 24.89 -10.63
C LEU A 204 20.04 24.90 -10.11
N VAL A 205 19.40 26.04 -10.26
CA VAL A 205 18.01 26.26 -9.90
C VAL A 205 17.33 26.97 -11.06
N GLU A 206 16.18 26.49 -11.45
CA GLU A 206 15.33 27.17 -12.43
C GLU A 206 14.63 28.33 -11.74
N THR A 207 14.95 29.55 -12.12
CA THR A 207 14.52 30.77 -11.41
C THR A 207 13.46 31.56 -12.15
N ARG A 208 13.22 31.24 -13.40
CA ARG A 208 12.18 31.89 -14.22
C ARG A 208 11.65 30.94 -15.28
N LEU A 209 10.32 30.91 -15.39
CA LEU A 209 9.59 30.19 -16.42
C LEU A 209 8.85 31.19 -17.33
N PRO A 210 8.71 30.90 -18.62
CA PRO A 210 7.75 31.60 -19.49
C PRO A 210 6.30 31.29 -19.03
N GLU A 211 5.35 32.17 -19.41
CA GLU A 211 3.96 32.11 -18.95
C GLU A 211 3.22 30.81 -19.34
N ASP A 212 3.71 30.11 -20.34
CA ASP A 212 3.14 28.86 -20.87
C ASP A 212 3.76 27.57 -20.30
N VAL A 213 4.75 27.66 -19.43
CA VAL A 213 5.37 26.52 -18.76
C VAL A 213 4.87 26.38 -17.32
N THR A 214 4.51 25.18 -16.92
CA THR A 214 3.68 24.94 -15.74
C THR A 214 4.40 24.49 -14.50
N ASP A 215 5.65 24.03 -14.59
CA ASP A 215 6.40 23.61 -13.42
C ASP A 215 7.90 23.85 -13.57
N THR A 216 8.55 24.14 -12.44
CA THR A 216 10.00 24.28 -12.33
C THR A 216 10.67 22.92 -12.28
N THR A 217 11.74 22.76 -13.07
CA THR A 217 12.64 21.63 -12.89
C THR A 217 13.18 21.62 -11.45
N SER A 218 13.20 20.46 -10.83
CA SER A 218 13.86 20.32 -9.52
C SER A 218 15.31 20.74 -9.60
N SER A 219 15.77 21.46 -8.57
CA SER A 219 17.16 21.86 -8.44
C SER A 219 18.09 20.66 -8.50
N PHE A 220 19.25 20.80 -9.11
CA PHE A 220 20.22 19.71 -9.26
C PHE A 220 21.66 20.18 -9.15
N PHE A 221 22.54 19.25 -8.85
CA PHE A 221 23.99 19.51 -8.83
C PHE A 221 24.63 19.13 -10.16
N VAL A 222 25.63 19.90 -10.57
CA VAL A 222 26.51 19.58 -11.69
C VAL A 222 27.97 19.71 -11.24
N SER A 223 28.73 18.65 -11.43
CA SER A 223 30.19 18.67 -11.21
C SER A 223 30.88 19.16 -12.49
N LEU A 224 31.77 20.10 -12.35
CA LEU A 224 32.61 20.61 -13.44
C LEU A 224 34.09 20.45 -13.03
N PRO A 225 34.88 19.54 -13.64
CA PRO A 225 34.45 18.60 -14.69
C PRO A 225 33.62 17.44 -14.15
N MET A 226 33.02 16.69 -15.06
CA MET A 226 32.30 15.47 -14.81
C MET A 226 33.11 14.25 -15.31
N THR A 227 33.02 13.12 -14.64
CA THR A 227 33.58 11.86 -15.15
C THR A 227 32.78 11.33 -16.32
N THR A 228 33.45 10.75 -17.32
CA THR A 228 32.79 10.00 -18.39
C THR A 228 32.14 8.72 -17.84
N ILE A 229 31.20 8.14 -18.58
CA ILE A 229 30.54 6.88 -18.16
C ILE A 229 31.54 5.75 -17.98
N ASP A 230 32.57 5.68 -18.85
CA ASP A 230 33.61 4.66 -18.79
C ASP A 230 34.64 4.96 -17.69
N GLY A 231 34.62 6.16 -17.09
CA GLY A 231 35.46 6.57 -15.98
C GLY A 231 36.90 6.83 -16.38
N ASP A 232 37.21 6.90 -17.64
CA ASP A 232 38.59 7.01 -18.17
C ASP A 232 39.02 8.47 -18.46
N GLU A 233 38.08 9.41 -18.57
CA GLU A 233 38.33 10.81 -18.89
C GLU A 233 37.49 11.78 -18.05
N TRP A 234 37.90 13.06 -18.02
CA TRP A 234 37.15 14.17 -17.44
C TRP A 234 36.55 15.04 -18.55
N ASN A 235 35.22 15.17 -18.51
CA ASN A 235 34.47 16.06 -19.39
C ASN A 235 34.41 17.46 -18.79
N TYR A 236 35.06 18.45 -19.46
CA TYR A 236 35.03 19.86 -19.08
C TYR A 236 33.95 20.66 -19.78
N ASP A 237 33.33 20.09 -20.83
CA ASP A 237 32.23 20.69 -21.58
C ASP A 237 30.94 19.93 -21.34
N VAL A 238 30.34 20.16 -20.15
CA VAL A 238 29.21 19.37 -19.67
C VAL A 238 27.90 19.88 -20.30
N THR A 239 27.14 18.96 -20.86
CA THR A 239 25.80 19.21 -21.37
C THR A 239 24.75 18.46 -20.54
N VAL A 240 23.73 19.16 -20.08
CA VAL A 240 22.64 18.60 -19.28
C VAL A 240 21.29 18.84 -19.98
N TYR A 241 20.39 17.89 -19.78
CA TYR A 241 19.02 17.93 -20.31
C TYR A 241 18.03 17.93 -19.13
N PRO A 242 17.79 19.08 -18.49
CA PRO A 242 16.84 19.17 -17.39
C PRO A 242 15.46 18.75 -17.87
N LYS A 243 14.88 17.74 -17.22
CA LYS A 243 13.56 17.24 -17.54
C LYS A 243 12.51 18.11 -16.86
N ASN A 244 11.58 18.66 -17.63
CA ASN A 244 10.32 19.08 -17.02
C ASN A 244 9.51 17.84 -16.76
N MET A 245 9.30 17.57 -15.51
CA MET A 245 8.11 16.86 -15.11
C MET A 245 7.07 17.97 -14.90
N THR A 246 6.06 17.99 -15.69
CA THR A 246 4.88 18.81 -15.44
C THR A 246 4.35 18.33 -14.11
N GLY A 247 4.14 19.24 -13.15
CA GLY A 247 3.74 18.89 -11.79
C GLY A 247 2.62 17.87 -11.78
N GLU A 248 2.99 16.59 -11.62
CA GLU A 248 2.02 15.51 -11.52
C GLU A 248 1.25 15.67 -10.22
N PRO A 249 -0.07 15.47 -10.24
CA PRO A 249 -0.82 15.39 -9.00
C PRO A 249 -0.32 14.24 -8.15
N THR A 250 -0.49 14.32 -6.86
CA THR A 250 -0.35 13.16 -5.98
C THR A 250 -1.67 12.42 -5.87
N LEU A 251 -1.60 11.14 -5.58
CA LEU A 251 -2.78 10.31 -5.34
C LEU A 251 -2.48 9.36 -4.18
N GLU A 252 -3.33 9.38 -3.17
CA GLU A 252 -3.26 8.47 -2.03
C GLU A 252 -4.65 7.93 -1.71
N LYS A 253 -4.76 6.60 -1.61
CA LYS A 253 -5.99 5.89 -1.31
C LYS A 253 -5.86 5.20 0.04
N THR A 254 -6.82 5.46 0.93
CA THR A 254 -6.85 4.86 2.28
C THR A 254 -8.27 4.51 2.69
N LEU A 255 -8.38 3.67 3.69
CA LEU A 255 -9.64 3.25 4.30
C LEU A 255 -9.52 3.24 5.83
N ARG A 256 -10.68 3.22 6.48
CA ARG A 256 -10.80 2.91 7.91
C ARG A 256 -12.17 2.28 8.16
N GLU A 257 -12.29 1.60 9.27
CA GLU A 257 -13.60 1.22 9.78
C GLU A 257 -14.37 2.45 10.28
N SER A 258 -15.65 2.58 9.92
CA SER A 258 -16.46 3.78 10.20
C SER A 258 -16.80 3.95 11.69
N LYS A 259 -16.96 2.81 12.37
CA LYS A 259 -17.10 2.76 13.82
C LYS A 259 -15.98 1.92 14.37
N VAL A 260 -14.98 2.57 14.92
CA VAL A 260 -13.97 1.86 15.70
C VAL A 260 -14.67 1.17 16.85
N ASP A 261 -14.62 -0.13 16.89
CA ASP A 261 -15.15 -0.94 17.97
C ASP A 261 -14.47 -0.59 19.29
N THR A 262 -15.15 -0.84 20.39
CA THR A 262 -14.63 -0.50 21.72
C THR A 262 -13.54 -1.45 22.20
N GLY A 263 -13.29 -2.50 21.44
CA GLY A 263 -12.34 -3.56 21.75
C GLY A 263 -10.91 -3.22 21.41
N LYS A 264 -10.10 -4.25 21.43
CA LYS A 264 -8.67 -4.22 21.25
C LYS A 264 -8.31 -5.18 20.14
N HIS A 265 -8.15 -4.66 18.94
CA HIS A 265 -7.77 -5.46 17.78
C HIS A 265 -6.38 -6.06 17.95
N ASN A 266 -6.21 -7.28 17.50
CA ASN A 266 -4.94 -8.02 17.59
C ASN A 266 -4.07 -7.70 16.36
N GLY A 267 -3.14 -6.76 16.52
CA GLY A 267 -2.20 -6.37 15.47
C GLY A 267 -2.76 -5.46 14.38
N SER A 268 -4.03 -5.08 14.44
CA SER A 268 -4.67 -4.28 13.42
C SER A 268 -4.05 -2.89 13.22
N THR A 269 -4.01 -2.45 11.98
CA THR A 269 -3.65 -1.08 11.59
C THR A 269 -4.78 -0.09 11.80
N ASN A 270 -6.01 -0.52 12.10
CA ASN A 270 -7.18 0.31 12.28
C ASN A 270 -7.20 1.12 13.59
N ASN A 271 -6.32 0.83 14.53
CA ASN A 271 -6.21 1.53 15.80
C ASN A 271 -5.48 2.87 15.75
N ILE A 272 -5.37 3.49 14.61
CA ILE A 272 -4.71 4.78 14.45
C ILE A 272 -5.72 5.90 14.69
N THR A 273 -5.29 6.97 15.34
CA THR A 273 -6.12 8.08 15.84
C THR A 273 -7.04 8.72 14.79
N ASP A 274 -6.66 8.69 13.53
CA ASP A 274 -7.49 9.10 12.40
C ASP A 274 -8.15 7.92 11.68
N GLY A 275 -7.71 6.71 11.99
CA GLY A 275 -8.20 5.45 11.48
C GLY A 275 -7.91 5.15 10.02
N TYR A 276 -7.46 6.12 9.23
CA TYR A 276 -7.18 5.91 7.81
C TYR A 276 -5.80 5.27 7.61
N ALA A 277 -5.80 4.12 6.93
CA ALA A 277 -4.60 3.36 6.59
C ALA A 277 -4.75 2.72 5.20
N HIS A 278 -3.65 2.18 4.68
CA HIS A 278 -3.66 1.43 3.43
C HIS A 278 -4.40 0.08 3.55
N THR A 279 -4.41 -0.49 4.75
CA THR A 279 -5.08 -1.76 5.07
C THR A 279 -6.02 -1.57 6.25
N GLY A 280 -7.10 -2.34 6.28
CA GLY A 280 -8.04 -2.40 7.39
C GLY A 280 -8.77 -3.73 7.45
N THR A 281 -9.30 -4.03 8.62
CA THR A 281 -10.05 -5.27 8.91
C THR A 281 -11.47 -4.93 9.35
N GLY A 282 -12.34 -5.90 9.36
CA GLY A 282 -13.71 -5.77 9.86
C GLY A 282 -14.58 -6.95 9.49
N SER A 283 -15.80 -6.94 9.99
CA SER A 283 -16.81 -7.98 9.81
C SER A 283 -17.74 -7.73 8.62
N ASP A 284 -18.41 -8.77 8.16
CA ASP A 284 -19.52 -8.62 7.22
C ASP A 284 -20.63 -7.76 7.87
N GLY A 285 -21.12 -6.76 7.13
CA GLY A 285 -22.10 -5.79 7.62
C GLY A 285 -21.49 -4.45 8.04
N ASP A 286 -20.20 -4.38 8.23
CA ASP A 286 -19.53 -3.16 8.65
C ASP A 286 -19.50 -2.10 7.56
N ILE A 287 -19.46 -0.86 8.02
CA ILE A 287 -19.29 0.30 7.14
C ILE A 287 -17.82 0.69 7.14
N VAL A 288 -17.26 0.77 5.96
CA VAL A 288 -15.89 1.22 5.72
C VAL A 288 -15.92 2.64 5.17
N ASP A 289 -15.20 3.53 5.81
CA ASP A 289 -14.92 4.88 5.32
C ASP A 289 -13.74 4.82 4.36
N TYR A 290 -13.89 5.36 3.16
CA TYR A 290 -12.81 5.50 2.19
C TYR A 290 -12.41 6.96 2.02
N GLN A 291 -11.12 7.16 1.79
CA GLN A 291 -10.55 8.47 1.55
C GLN A 291 -9.60 8.43 0.35
N ILE A 292 -9.71 9.43 -0.51
CA ILE A 292 -8.74 9.72 -1.56
C ILE A 292 -8.17 11.11 -1.28
N ILE A 293 -6.86 11.23 -1.19
CA ILE A 293 -6.16 12.51 -1.13
C ILE A 293 -5.41 12.72 -2.42
N SER A 294 -5.57 13.89 -3.01
CA SER A 294 -4.92 14.25 -4.28
C SER A 294 -4.56 15.73 -4.31
N THR A 295 -3.45 16.06 -4.93
CA THR A 295 -3.12 17.43 -5.31
C THR A 295 -3.44 17.66 -6.78
N LEU A 296 -3.55 18.91 -7.19
CA LEU A 296 -3.71 19.26 -8.59
C LEU A 296 -2.34 19.40 -9.27
N PRO A 297 -2.26 19.15 -10.58
CA PRO A 297 -1.12 19.62 -11.34
C PRO A 297 -1.08 21.15 -11.28
N THR A 298 0.13 21.73 -11.24
CA THR A 298 0.31 23.17 -11.12
C THR A 298 -0.32 23.89 -12.32
N ILE A 299 -1.21 24.84 -12.06
CA ILE A 299 -1.90 25.66 -13.09
C ILE A 299 -1.34 27.07 -13.01
N THR A 300 -0.46 27.43 -13.95
CA THR A 300 0.24 28.72 -13.96
C THR A 300 -0.28 29.70 -15.02
N SER A 301 -1.04 29.20 -15.98
CA SER A 301 -1.58 30.04 -17.07
C SER A 301 -2.92 29.52 -17.59
N ASP A 302 -3.63 30.38 -18.37
CA ASP A 302 -4.85 29.96 -19.06
C ASP A 302 -4.59 28.87 -20.12
N ALA A 303 -3.34 28.79 -20.61
CA ALA A 303 -2.92 27.78 -21.59
C ALA A 303 -2.80 26.38 -20.98
N THR A 304 -2.70 26.28 -19.66
CA THR A 304 -2.49 25.02 -18.91
C THR A 304 -3.65 24.60 -18.04
N ALA A 305 -4.81 25.25 -18.22
CA ALA A 305 -6.02 24.95 -17.49
C ALA A 305 -6.43 23.48 -17.61
N LEU A 306 -6.91 22.88 -16.51
CA LEU A 306 -7.46 21.53 -16.51
C LEU A 306 -8.75 21.48 -17.35
N THR A 307 -8.83 20.53 -18.25
CA THR A 307 -10.01 20.23 -19.05
C THR A 307 -10.68 18.91 -18.63
N THR A 308 -9.96 18.06 -17.91
CA THR A 308 -10.47 16.83 -17.33
C THR A 308 -9.79 16.60 -15.98
N TYR A 309 -10.57 16.17 -15.00
CA TYR A 309 -10.10 15.71 -13.71
C TYR A 309 -11.14 14.71 -13.17
N THR A 310 -10.84 13.42 -13.28
CA THR A 310 -11.79 12.34 -13.08
C THR A 310 -11.14 11.22 -12.26
N PHE A 311 -11.84 10.75 -11.27
CA PHE A 311 -11.46 9.58 -10.47
C PHE A 311 -12.38 8.43 -10.83
N VAL A 312 -11.81 7.28 -11.15
CA VAL A 312 -12.54 6.01 -11.30
C VAL A 312 -12.10 5.11 -10.16
N ASP A 313 -13.00 4.90 -9.24
CA ASP A 313 -12.80 4.06 -8.06
C ASP A 313 -13.44 2.69 -8.30
N THR A 314 -12.75 1.61 -7.96
CA THR A 314 -13.21 0.23 -8.23
C THR A 314 -13.13 -0.59 -6.96
N LEU A 315 -14.27 -0.89 -6.37
CA LEU A 315 -14.41 -1.83 -5.25
C LEU A 315 -14.45 -3.27 -5.77
N SER A 316 -13.70 -4.15 -5.13
CA SER A 316 -13.82 -5.60 -5.34
C SER A 316 -15.23 -6.11 -4.98
N LYS A 317 -15.57 -7.31 -5.43
CA LYS A 317 -16.80 -7.99 -4.97
C LYS A 317 -16.79 -8.07 -3.44
N GLY A 318 -17.98 -8.01 -2.85
CA GLY A 318 -18.12 -8.09 -1.38
C GLY A 318 -18.03 -6.77 -0.65
N ILE A 319 -17.79 -5.67 -1.36
CA ILE A 319 -17.87 -4.32 -0.80
C ILE A 319 -18.76 -3.48 -1.73
N GLU A 320 -19.79 -2.82 -1.19
CA GLU A 320 -20.77 -2.09 -1.97
C GLU A 320 -20.88 -0.62 -1.53
N TYR A 321 -20.83 0.33 -2.49
CA TYR A 321 -20.99 1.76 -2.21
C TYR A 321 -22.33 2.09 -1.57
N ASN A 322 -22.31 2.89 -0.50
CA ASN A 322 -23.52 3.37 0.17
C ASN A 322 -24.29 4.45 -0.61
N LYS A 323 -23.67 5.04 -1.60
CA LYS A 323 -24.22 6.05 -2.53
C LYS A 323 -24.75 7.34 -1.88
N ASN A 324 -24.67 8.44 -2.64
CA ASN A 324 -25.12 9.79 -2.24
C ASN A 324 -24.41 10.37 -1.00
N ASP A 325 -23.23 9.91 -0.68
CA ASP A 325 -22.42 10.35 0.46
C ASP A 325 -21.04 10.91 0.03
N VAL A 326 -20.75 10.96 -1.27
CA VAL A 326 -19.52 11.47 -1.82
C VAL A 326 -19.38 12.96 -1.51
N LYS A 327 -18.25 13.33 -0.90
CA LYS A 327 -17.92 14.68 -0.52
C LYS A 327 -16.52 15.03 -0.97
N LEU A 328 -16.35 16.19 -1.58
CA LEU A 328 -15.08 16.75 -1.99
C LEU A 328 -14.75 17.95 -1.11
N GLU A 329 -13.61 17.93 -0.47
CA GLU A 329 -13.15 18.97 0.43
C GLU A 329 -11.76 19.47 -0.01
N TRP A 330 -11.60 20.79 -0.05
CA TRP A 330 -10.38 21.45 -0.48
C TRP A 330 -9.69 22.10 0.72
N PHE A 331 -8.41 21.82 0.91
CA PHE A 331 -7.61 22.27 2.06
C PHE A 331 -6.35 23.01 1.59
N LYS A 332 -5.83 23.92 2.43
CA LYS A 332 -4.56 24.61 2.18
C LYS A 332 -3.33 23.78 2.52
N ASP A 333 -3.50 22.72 3.26
CA ASP A 333 -2.41 21.90 3.79
C ASP A 333 -2.63 20.41 3.44
N ALA A 334 -1.52 19.68 3.30
CA ALA A 334 -1.55 18.26 3.00
C ALA A 334 -2.16 17.39 4.12
N ALA A 335 -2.20 17.90 5.36
CA ALA A 335 -2.83 17.22 6.49
C ALA A 335 -4.36 17.40 6.53
N CYS A 336 -4.93 18.12 5.57
CA CYS A 336 -6.37 18.38 5.46
C CYS A 336 -7.00 18.98 6.73
N THR A 337 -6.32 19.97 7.32
CA THR A 337 -6.78 20.65 8.55
C THR A 337 -7.33 22.07 8.32
N ASP A 338 -6.83 22.82 7.33
CA ASP A 338 -7.30 24.18 6.98
C ASP A 338 -8.25 24.11 5.77
N LEU A 339 -9.53 23.89 6.06
CA LEU A 339 -10.59 23.74 5.05
C LEU A 339 -10.89 25.07 4.32
N VAL A 340 -10.86 25.03 3.01
CA VAL A 340 -11.18 26.16 2.12
C VAL A 340 -12.62 26.06 1.60
N SER A 341 -13.02 24.88 1.09
CA SER A 341 -14.31 24.68 0.46
C SER A 341 -14.75 23.23 0.55
N THR A 342 -16.07 23.02 0.65
CA THR A 342 -16.69 21.70 0.56
C THR A 342 -17.65 21.69 -0.61
N TRP A 343 -17.54 20.66 -1.46
CA TRP A 343 -18.43 20.41 -2.59
C TRP A 343 -19.23 19.14 -2.37
N THR A 344 -20.49 19.21 -2.67
CA THR A 344 -21.41 18.07 -2.70
C THR A 344 -22.02 17.92 -4.10
N GLU A 345 -22.62 16.79 -4.42
CA GLU A 345 -23.25 16.58 -5.72
C GLU A 345 -24.30 17.65 -6.06
N ARG A 346 -24.93 18.27 -5.05
CA ARG A 346 -25.93 19.34 -5.22
C ARG A 346 -25.34 20.64 -5.76
N ASP A 347 -24.04 20.85 -5.59
CA ASP A 347 -23.36 22.06 -6.04
C ASP A 347 -23.12 22.06 -7.56
N GLY A 348 -23.31 20.91 -8.21
CA GLY A 348 -23.15 20.75 -9.65
C GLY A 348 -21.72 20.90 -10.16
N LYS A 349 -20.73 20.89 -9.27
CA LYS A 349 -19.30 21.04 -9.61
C LYS A 349 -18.65 19.72 -9.98
N PHE A 350 -19.23 18.60 -9.59
CA PHE A 350 -18.84 17.27 -10.00
C PHE A 350 -20.07 16.38 -10.17
N THR A 351 -19.91 15.24 -10.78
CA THR A 351 -20.93 14.21 -10.95
C THR A 351 -20.40 12.87 -10.44
N VAL A 352 -21.29 12.05 -9.92
CA VAL A 352 -20.99 10.68 -9.50
C VAL A 352 -21.82 9.72 -10.35
N ALA A 353 -21.15 8.72 -10.94
CA ALA A 353 -21.80 7.65 -11.69
C ALA A 353 -21.34 6.29 -11.19
N TYR A 354 -22.27 5.36 -10.98
CA TYR A 354 -21.99 4.01 -10.54
C TYR A 354 -22.15 3.02 -11.70
N GLY A 355 -21.24 2.04 -11.75
CA GLY A 355 -21.23 1.01 -12.77
C GLY A 355 -20.78 -0.34 -12.21
N THR A 356 -20.58 -1.30 -13.10
CA THR A 356 -20.04 -2.61 -12.79
C THR A 356 -18.78 -2.85 -13.63
N ALA A 357 -17.78 -3.49 -13.03
CA ALA A 357 -16.57 -3.93 -13.70
C ALA A 357 -16.57 -5.47 -13.82
N GLU A 358 -15.48 -6.01 -14.30
CA GLU A 358 -15.26 -7.46 -14.36
C GLU A 358 -15.27 -8.09 -12.96
N ASN A 359 -15.57 -9.39 -12.89
CA ASN A 359 -15.55 -10.19 -11.65
C ASN A 359 -16.50 -9.68 -10.55
N SER A 360 -17.65 -9.10 -10.93
CA SER A 360 -18.64 -8.54 -9.99
C SER A 360 -18.13 -7.36 -9.16
N ALA A 361 -17.00 -6.77 -9.52
CA ALA A 361 -16.54 -5.51 -8.96
C ALA A 361 -17.49 -4.36 -9.34
N THR A 362 -17.59 -3.35 -8.48
CA THR A 362 -18.40 -2.17 -8.72
C THR A 362 -17.51 -0.94 -8.91
N THR A 363 -17.93 -0.03 -9.77
CA THR A 363 -17.19 1.20 -10.03
C THR A 363 -17.98 2.43 -9.60
N MET A 364 -17.24 3.44 -9.14
CA MET A 364 -17.74 4.79 -8.93
C MET A 364 -16.85 5.76 -9.72
N THR A 365 -17.47 6.52 -10.62
CA THR A 365 -16.77 7.55 -11.40
C THR A 365 -17.14 8.93 -10.88
N ILE A 366 -16.16 9.67 -10.38
CA ILE A 366 -16.31 11.05 -9.92
C ILE A 366 -15.65 11.96 -10.96
N SER A 367 -16.43 12.74 -11.69
CA SER A 367 -15.93 13.62 -12.75
C SER A 367 -16.24 15.07 -12.46
N MET A 368 -15.22 15.94 -12.53
CA MET A 368 -15.42 17.38 -12.45
C MET A 368 -16.24 17.86 -13.65
N THR A 369 -17.27 18.66 -13.38
CA THR A 369 -18.05 19.31 -14.43
C THR A 369 -17.32 20.54 -14.98
N THR A 370 -17.85 21.11 -16.07
CA THR A 370 -17.37 22.40 -16.58
C THR A 370 -17.38 23.50 -15.51
N ALA A 371 -18.39 23.51 -14.63
CA ALA A 371 -18.48 24.46 -13.53
C ALA A 371 -17.38 24.23 -12.47
N GLY A 372 -17.13 22.96 -12.10
CA GLY A 372 -16.05 22.60 -11.18
C GLY A 372 -14.69 22.93 -11.76
N LEU A 373 -14.42 22.55 -13.02
CA LEU A 373 -13.17 22.88 -13.71
C LEU A 373 -12.96 24.39 -13.86
N SER A 374 -14.02 25.14 -14.12
CA SER A 374 -13.93 26.61 -14.19
C SER A 374 -13.51 27.21 -12.85
N GLU A 375 -14.07 26.71 -11.73
CA GLU A 375 -13.69 27.18 -10.41
C GLU A 375 -12.25 26.78 -10.06
N ILE A 376 -11.86 25.54 -10.33
CA ILE A 376 -10.49 25.05 -10.14
C ILE A 376 -9.48 25.96 -10.87
N ASN A 377 -9.77 26.32 -12.10
CA ASN A 377 -8.85 27.07 -12.96
C ASN A 377 -8.84 28.59 -12.69
N THR A 378 -9.95 29.18 -12.23
CA THR A 378 -10.14 30.64 -12.16
C THR A 378 -10.11 31.23 -10.76
N ALA A 379 -10.18 30.41 -9.70
CA ALA A 379 -10.16 30.92 -8.34
C ALA A 379 -8.81 31.59 -8.04
N THR A 380 -8.87 32.80 -7.60
CA THR A 380 -7.83 33.70 -7.08
C THR A 380 -6.41 33.56 -7.66
N THR A 381 -6.06 34.46 -8.57
CA THR A 381 -4.68 34.71 -8.98
C THR A 381 -3.89 35.23 -7.76
N VAL A 382 -2.95 34.45 -7.24
CA VAL A 382 -2.03 34.86 -6.20
C VAL A 382 -0.67 35.07 -6.83
N TYR A 383 -0.16 36.32 -6.75
CA TYR A 383 1.24 36.57 -7.05
C TYR A 383 2.08 36.10 -5.87
N ASP A 384 2.96 35.14 -6.10
CA ASP A 384 3.96 34.74 -5.13
C ASP A 384 5.21 35.61 -5.31
N PRO A 385 5.48 36.57 -4.39
CA PRO A 385 6.62 37.46 -4.52
C PRO A 385 7.96 36.76 -4.31
N THR A 386 7.97 35.56 -3.77
CA THR A 386 9.19 34.77 -3.51
C THR A 386 9.64 34.09 -4.78
N LEU A 387 8.69 33.55 -5.55
CA LEU A 387 8.93 32.85 -6.81
C LEU A 387 8.79 33.76 -8.04
N GLU A 388 8.31 35.00 -7.84
CA GLU A 388 7.96 35.93 -8.93
C GLU A 388 6.99 35.32 -9.96
N GLN A 389 6.15 34.37 -9.51
CA GLN A 389 5.21 33.63 -10.35
C GLN A 389 3.76 33.96 -9.98
N ILE A 390 2.89 33.88 -10.99
CA ILE A 390 1.45 33.94 -10.79
C ILE A 390 0.94 32.51 -10.70
N ARG A 391 0.38 32.13 -9.53
CA ARG A 391 -0.32 30.89 -9.34
C ARG A 391 -1.82 31.12 -9.48
N ARG A 392 -2.51 30.23 -10.16
CA ARG A 392 -3.95 30.34 -10.46
C ARG A 392 -4.71 29.13 -9.93
N GLY A 393 -5.95 29.39 -9.51
CA GLY A 393 -6.91 28.39 -9.14
C GLY A 393 -6.60 27.64 -7.84
N TYR A 394 -6.97 26.40 -7.81
CA TYR A 394 -6.79 25.49 -6.68
C TYR A 394 -5.45 24.75 -6.69
N SER A 395 -4.49 25.15 -7.53
CA SER A 395 -3.23 24.42 -7.72
C SER A 395 -2.40 24.19 -6.45
N ASP A 396 -2.59 25.02 -5.43
CA ASP A 396 -1.91 24.89 -4.14
C ASP A 396 -2.78 24.20 -3.07
N LEU A 397 -3.95 23.70 -3.46
CA LEU A 397 -4.86 23.04 -2.53
C LEU A 397 -4.74 21.53 -2.61
N THR A 398 -4.98 20.90 -1.48
CA THR A 398 -5.14 19.45 -1.37
C THR A 398 -6.63 19.10 -1.44
N LEU A 399 -6.98 18.19 -2.32
CA LEU A 399 -8.32 17.62 -2.43
C LEU A 399 -8.41 16.38 -1.55
N ARG A 400 -9.43 16.31 -0.70
CA ARG A 400 -9.88 15.11 -0.03
C ARG A 400 -11.25 14.70 -0.53
N ILE A 401 -11.38 13.48 -1.03
CA ILE A 401 -12.65 12.85 -1.39
C ILE A 401 -12.96 11.81 -0.32
N THR A 402 -14.18 11.83 0.23
CA THR A 402 -14.65 10.83 1.19
C THR A 402 -15.97 10.24 0.73
N TYR A 403 -16.15 8.95 1.00
CA TYR A 403 -17.37 8.18 0.78
C TYR A 403 -17.35 6.93 1.64
N THR A 404 -18.48 6.22 1.73
CA THR A 404 -18.59 4.99 2.51
C THR A 404 -19.03 3.81 1.66
N ALA A 405 -18.70 2.61 2.12
CA ALA A 405 -19.17 1.35 1.55
C ALA A 405 -19.48 0.35 2.66
N THR A 406 -20.28 -0.66 2.35
CA THR A 406 -20.66 -1.72 3.29
C THR A 406 -20.06 -3.05 2.83
N VAL A 407 -19.46 -3.78 3.76
CA VAL A 407 -18.95 -5.13 3.53
C VAL A 407 -20.10 -6.12 3.47
N ASN A 408 -20.06 -7.08 2.57
CA ASN A 408 -21.07 -8.13 2.46
C ASN A 408 -20.46 -9.52 2.28
N SER A 409 -21.26 -10.54 2.39
CA SER A 409 -20.89 -11.96 2.38
C SER A 409 -20.12 -12.46 1.12
N SER A 410 -19.94 -11.61 0.11
CA SER A 410 -19.14 -11.95 -1.07
C SER A 410 -17.67 -11.54 -0.95
N ALA A 411 -17.26 -10.89 0.16
CA ALA A 411 -15.88 -10.54 0.43
C ALA A 411 -15.01 -11.80 0.54
N ASP A 412 -13.81 -11.73 -0.03
CA ASP A 412 -12.88 -12.86 0.00
C ASP A 412 -12.14 -12.92 1.35
N THR A 413 -12.13 -14.10 1.97
CA THR A 413 -11.41 -14.37 3.22
C THR A 413 -9.98 -14.79 2.90
N VAL A 414 -9.14 -13.80 2.60
CA VAL A 414 -7.74 -13.96 2.18
C VAL A 414 -6.86 -12.92 2.85
N TYR A 415 -5.54 -13.11 2.84
CA TYR A 415 -4.57 -12.16 3.37
C TYR A 415 -3.38 -11.96 2.41
N GLY A 416 -2.44 -11.09 2.77
CA GLY A 416 -1.34 -10.69 1.88
C GLY A 416 -1.84 -9.74 0.78
N ASP A 417 -1.25 -9.81 -0.40
CA ASP A 417 -1.66 -9.00 -1.56
C ASP A 417 -3.00 -9.46 -2.19
N ASN A 418 -3.67 -10.41 -1.56
CA ASN A 418 -4.96 -10.95 -2.01
C ASN A 418 -6.15 -10.40 -1.19
N GLY A 419 -5.96 -9.40 -0.34
CA GLY A 419 -7.06 -8.72 0.35
C GLY A 419 -8.10 -8.15 -0.62
N ASN A 420 -9.24 -7.72 -0.11
CA ASN A 420 -10.31 -7.12 -0.94
C ASN A 420 -9.89 -5.71 -1.37
N PRO A 421 -9.39 -5.51 -2.60
CA PRO A 421 -8.85 -4.24 -3.02
C PRO A 421 -9.93 -3.21 -3.35
N ASN A 422 -9.61 -1.95 -3.08
CA ASN A 422 -10.27 -0.80 -3.65
C ASN A 422 -9.22 0.05 -4.38
N THR A 423 -9.29 0.08 -5.70
CA THR A 423 -8.34 0.76 -6.56
C THR A 423 -8.94 2.05 -7.09
N VAL A 424 -8.20 3.15 -7.04
CA VAL A 424 -8.58 4.41 -7.67
C VAL A 424 -7.63 4.76 -8.81
N VAL A 425 -8.20 5.16 -9.95
CA VAL A 425 -7.47 5.70 -11.10
C VAL A 425 -7.87 7.16 -11.27
N LEU A 426 -6.91 8.08 -11.08
CA LEU A 426 -7.07 9.47 -11.44
C LEU A 426 -6.68 9.66 -12.91
N THR A 427 -7.54 10.31 -13.67
CA THR A 427 -7.29 10.72 -15.05
C THR A 427 -7.44 12.23 -15.17
N TRP A 428 -6.42 12.90 -15.72
CA TRP A 428 -6.49 14.34 -15.96
C TRP A 428 -6.00 14.71 -17.35
N LYS A 429 -6.39 15.90 -17.79
CA LYS A 429 -5.96 16.50 -19.05
C LYS A 429 -5.91 18.01 -18.92
N ARG A 430 -4.92 18.62 -19.55
CA ARG A 430 -4.76 20.08 -19.67
C ARG A 430 -5.03 20.56 -21.08
N THR A 431 -5.26 21.88 -21.23
CA THR A 431 -5.55 22.52 -22.54
C THR A 431 -4.40 22.40 -23.53
N ASN A 432 -3.17 22.35 -23.06
CA ASN A 432 -1.96 22.30 -23.90
C ASN A 432 -1.48 20.88 -24.20
N THR A 433 -2.22 19.85 -23.79
CA THR A 433 -1.89 18.44 -24.05
C THR A 433 -2.92 17.79 -24.96
N SER A 434 -2.48 16.90 -25.85
CA SER A 434 -3.38 16.08 -26.69
C SER A 434 -3.83 14.78 -26.02
N TYR A 435 -3.28 14.44 -24.88
CA TYR A 435 -3.41 13.16 -24.18
C TYR A 435 -3.98 13.31 -22.76
N TYR A 436 -4.33 12.18 -22.17
CA TYR A 436 -4.74 12.04 -20.78
C TYR A 436 -3.62 11.36 -19.99
N ASP A 437 -3.30 11.92 -18.84
CA ASP A 437 -2.42 11.31 -17.86
C ASP A 437 -3.20 10.55 -16.79
N THR A 438 -2.57 9.54 -16.19
CA THR A 438 -3.21 8.71 -15.16
C THR A 438 -2.26 8.39 -14.02
N LEU A 439 -2.80 8.43 -12.79
CA LEU A 439 -2.20 7.85 -11.58
C LEU A 439 -3.13 6.79 -11.01
N GLU A 440 -2.56 5.80 -10.35
CA GLU A 440 -3.31 4.71 -9.73
C GLU A 440 -2.78 4.46 -8.32
N ASP A 441 -3.69 4.26 -7.37
CA ASP A 441 -3.39 3.85 -6.00
C ASP A 441 -4.51 2.96 -5.47
N ASP A 442 -4.24 2.14 -4.45
CA ASP A 442 -5.22 1.24 -3.86
C ASP A 442 -5.08 1.10 -2.35
N CYS A 443 -6.08 0.50 -1.74
CA CYS A 443 -6.06 0.03 -0.36
C CYS A 443 -6.82 -1.29 -0.26
N HIS A 444 -6.55 -2.07 0.79
CA HIS A 444 -7.06 -3.43 0.95
C HIS A 444 -7.85 -3.58 2.24
N PHE A 445 -9.04 -4.17 2.14
CA PHE A 445 -9.84 -4.59 3.27
C PHE A 445 -9.74 -6.10 3.47
N TYR A 446 -9.68 -6.54 4.74
CA TYR A 446 -9.51 -7.93 5.09
C TYR A 446 -10.63 -8.39 6.00
N THR A 447 -11.09 -9.62 5.76
CA THR A 447 -12.04 -10.33 6.61
C THR A 447 -11.63 -11.80 6.71
N TYR A 448 -11.99 -12.45 7.80
CA TYR A 448 -11.50 -13.76 8.18
C TYR A 448 -12.63 -14.78 8.30
N ALA A 449 -12.26 -16.04 8.46
CA ALA A 449 -13.19 -17.12 8.69
C ALA A 449 -12.62 -18.12 9.69
N LEU A 450 -13.51 -18.90 10.29
CA LEU A 450 -13.15 -20.10 11.03
C LEU A 450 -13.85 -21.33 10.43
N ASP A 451 -13.22 -22.51 10.54
CA ASP A 451 -13.78 -23.81 10.19
C ASP A 451 -13.66 -24.77 11.36
N LEU A 452 -14.74 -24.94 12.09
CA LEU A 452 -14.83 -25.91 13.17
C LEU A 452 -15.31 -27.25 12.62
N LEU A 453 -14.44 -28.26 12.63
CA LEU A 453 -14.79 -29.64 12.31
C LEU A 453 -15.21 -30.39 13.57
N LYS A 454 -16.52 -30.66 13.68
CA LYS A 454 -17.09 -31.46 14.75
C LYS A 454 -16.95 -32.95 14.46
N LYS A 455 -16.45 -33.70 15.45
CA LYS A 455 -16.33 -35.15 15.39
C LYS A 455 -16.93 -35.82 16.65
N PHE A 456 -17.31 -37.06 16.50
CA PHE A 456 -17.68 -37.96 17.61
C PHE A 456 -16.65 -39.10 17.71
N SER A 457 -16.26 -39.51 18.90
CA SER A 457 -15.21 -40.51 19.12
C SER A 457 -15.50 -41.88 18.50
N ASP A 458 -16.77 -42.21 18.28
CA ASP A 458 -17.25 -43.47 17.68
C ASP A 458 -17.95 -43.28 16.33
N GLU A 459 -17.91 -42.06 15.77
CA GLU A 459 -18.51 -41.69 14.48
C GLU A 459 -20.04 -41.91 14.38
N LYS A 460 -20.76 -41.96 15.53
CA LYS A 460 -22.20 -42.31 15.57
C LYS A 460 -23.11 -41.16 15.98
N GLY A 461 -22.58 -40.08 16.50
CA GLY A 461 -23.36 -38.96 16.97
C GLY A 461 -24.04 -38.18 15.83
N ALA A 462 -25.14 -37.54 16.12
CA ALA A 462 -25.92 -36.73 15.16
C ALA A 462 -25.54 -35.26 15.27
N PHE A 463 -24.91 -34.71 14.24
CA PHE A 463 -24.47 -33.32 14.18
C PHE A 463 -25.58 -32.30 14.39
N LYS A 464 -26.81 -32.59 13.92
CA LYS A 464 -27.99 -31.70 14.07
C LYS A 464 -28.37 -31.39 15.53
N ASN A 465 -27.90 -32.19 16.48
CA ASN A 465 -28.17 -32.00 17.91
C ASN A 465 -27.05 -31.21 18.61
N VAL A 466 -25.97 -30.88 17.88
CA VAL A 466 -24.86 -30.11 18.41
C VAL A 466 -25.13 -28.62 18.15
N GLN A 467 -24.87 -27.80 19.17
CA GLN A 467 -25.03 -26.34 19.08
C GLN A 467 -23.85 -25.64 19.70
N PHE A 468 -23.33 -24.65 18.98
CA PHE A 468 -22.29 -23.74 19.45
C PHE A 468 -22.82 -22.30 19.50
N LYS A 469 -22.23 -21.51 20.39
CA LYS A 469 -22.31 -20.05 20.45
C LYS A 469 -20.94 -19.49 20.19
N ILE A 470 -20.86 -18.37 19.48
CA ILE A 470 -19.62 -17.65 19.22
C ILE A 470 -19.74 -16.25 19.80
N TYR A 471 -18.86 -15.92 20.72
CA TYR A 471 -18.80 -14.62 21.38
C TYR A 471 -17.51 -13.92 20.96
N ASN A 472 -17.60 -12.71 20.42
CA ASN A 472 -16.46 -11.83 20.20
C ASN A 472 -16.07 -11.26 21.57
N ASN A 473 -14.93 -11.71 22.10
CA ASN A 473 -14.45 -11.31 23.43
C ASN A 473 -13.73 -9.97 23.40
N THR A 474 -13.25 -9.54 22.23
CA THR A 474 -12.62 -8.22 22.05
C THR A 474 -13.67 -7.13 22.20
N ASP A 475 -14.78 -7.22 21.48
CA ASP A 475 -15.79 -6.16 21.37
C ASP A 475 -17.04 -6.39 22.22
N GLY A 476 -17.20 -7.60 22.77
CA GLY A 476 -18.21 -7.88 23.77
C GLY A 476 -19.61 -8.20 23.23
N TYR A 477 -19.71 -8.88 22.08
CA TYR A 477 -20.99 -9.23 21.46
C TYR A 477 -21.03 -10.72 21.03
N PHE A 478 -22.25 -11.26 20.82
CA PHE A 478 -22.44 -12.56 20.17
C PHE A 478 -22.50 -12.39 18.66
N VAL A 479 -21.73 -13.19 17.94
CA VAL A 479 -21.75 -13.22 16.47
C VAL A 479 -23.13 -13.69 16.01
N LYS A 480 -23.76 -12.91 15.16
CA LYS A 480 -25.03 -13.23 14.52
C LYS A 480 -24.80 -13.56 13.05
N ALA A 481 -25.15 -14.76 12.63
CA ALA A 481 -24.92 -15.23 11.26
C ALA A 481 -26.11 -16.04 10.72
N ALA A 482 -26.17 -16.18 9.42
CA ALA A 482 -27.15 -17.02 8.71
C ALA A 482 -26.44 -18.12 7.92
N LEU A 483 -27.00 -19.34 7.97
CA LEU A 483 -26.50 -20.47 7.19
C LEU A 483 -26.98 -20.35 5.72
N ASN A 484 -26.05 -20.33 4.80
CA ASN A 484 -26.31 -20.64 3.40
C ASN A 484 -26.32 -22.17 3.25
N GLU A 485 -27.50 -22.77 3.18
CA GLU A 485 -27.66 -24.24 3.12
C GLU A 485 -27.03 -24.86 1.87
N THR A 486 -26.90 -24.09 0.78
CA THR A 486 -26.32 -24.57 -0.48
C THR A 486 -24.81 -24.72 -0.38
N GLU A 487 -24.15 -23.81 0.30
CA GLU A 487 -22.71 -23.77 0.47
C GLU A 487 -22.26 -24.45 1.78
N GLY A 488 -23.15 -24.60 2.75
CA GLY A 488 -22.83 -25.12 4.08
C GLY A 488 -22.04 -24.12 4.92
N VAL A 489 -22.15 -22.83 4.66
CA VAL A 489 -21.37 -21.74 5.27
C VAL A 489 -22.29 -20.77 6.00
N TYR A 490 -21.92 -20.38 7.19
CA TYR A 490 -22.52 -19.28 7.93
C TYR A 490 -21.84 -17.96 7.52
N TYR A 491 -22.64 -16.98 7.15
CA TYR A 491 -22.19 -15.62 6.87
C TYR A 491 -22.61 -14.70 8.00
N VAL A 492 -21.67 -13.95 8.56
CA VAL A 492 -21.95 -12.94 9.57
C VAL A 492 -22.90 -11.90 9.00
N LEU A 493 -23.88 -11.47 9.79
CA LEU A 493 -24.90 -10.49 9.40
C LEU A 493 -24.89 -9.26 10.29
N ASP A 494 -24.59 -9.44 11.58
CA ASP A 494 -24.79 -8.41 12.59
C ASP A 494 -24.23 -8.90 13.97
N GLN A 495 -24.29 -8.04 14.95
CA GLN A 495 -23.93 -8.27 16.35
C GLN A 495 -25.17 -8.50 17.19
N ALA A 496 -25.07 -9.22 18.29
CA ALA A 496 -26.14 -9.43 19.24
C ALA A 496 -25.66 -9.33 20.70
N ASP A 497 -26.37 -8.54 21.51
CA ASP A 497 -26.07 -8.41 22.95
C ASP A 497 -26.50 -9.64 23.78
N ASN A 498 -27.26 -10.57 23.19
CA ASN A 498 -27.85 -11.70 23.87
C ASN A 498 -27.56 -13.01 23.13
N GLU A 499 -27.03 -14.00 23.86
CA GLU A 499 -26.74 -15.35 23.37
C GLU A 499 -27.94 -16.10 22.76
N ASN A 500 -29.17 -15.73 23.14
CA ASN A 500 -30.40 -16.36 22.66
C ASN A 500 -31.08 -15.57 21.52
N ALA A 501 -30.44 -14.55 20.97
CA ALA A 501 -30.94 -13.85 19.82
C ALA A 501 -30.98 -14.78 18.60
N GLU A 502 -31.89 -14.49 17.66
CA GLU A 502 -31.95 -15.22 16.40
C GLU A 502 -30.63 -15.05 15.62
N GLY A 503 -30.09 -16.16 15.09
CA GLY A 503 -28.83 -16.17 14.34
C GLY A 503 -27.56 -16.35 15.17
N THR A 504 -27.65 -16.45 16.52
CA THR A 504 -26.47 -16.68 17.38
C THR A 504 -26.18 -18.16 17.66
N THR A 505 -26.92 -19.09 17.09
CA THR A 505 -26.75 -20.53 17.26
C THR A 505 -26.19 -21.16 16.00
N PHE A 506 -25.06 -21.83 16.14
CA PHE A 506 -24.36 -22.52 15.06
C PHE A 506 -24.52 -24.03 15.21
N VAL A 507 -24.98 -24.69 14.17
CA VAL A 507 -25.18 -26.15 14.11
C VAL A 507 -24.28 -26.71 13.01
N PRO A 508 -23.50 -27.77 13.28
CA PRO A 508 -22.68 -28.38 12.23
C PRO A 508 -23.53 -28.87 11.06
N THR A 509 -23.00 -28.75 9.87
CA THR A 509 -23.56 -29.32 8.64
C THR A 509 -23.52 -30.87 8.69
N ALA A 510 -24.05 -31.53 7.66
CA ALA A 510 -24.15 -33.00 7.62
C ALA A 510 -22.77 -33.69 7.62
N ASP A 511 -21.73 -33.01 7.19
CA ASP A 511 -20.32 -33.45 7.19
C ASP A 511 -19.54 -33.02 8.45
N GLY A 512 -20.21 -32.33 9.37
CA GLY A 512 -19.66 -31.96 10.68
C GLY A 512 -18.98 -30.59 10.74
N HIS A 513 -19.03 -29.78 9.67
CA HIS A 513 -18.41 -28.48 9.65
C HIS A 513 -19.33 -27.36 10.17
N ILE A 514 -18.75 -26.41 10.87
CA ILE A 514 -19.29 -25.06 11.11
C ILE A 514 -18.28 -24.11 10.51
N ILE A 515 -18.54 -23.66 9.29
CA ILE A 515 -17.72 -22.64 8.62
C ILE A 515 -18.38 -21.29 8.83
N VAL A 516 -17.69 -20.32 9.42
CA VAL A 516 -18.20 -18.96 9.65
C VAL A 516 -17.29 -17.99 8.95
N LYS A 517 -17.83 -17.19 8.01
CA LYS A 517 -17.14 -16.17 7.24
C LYS A 517 -17.62 -14.77 7.60
N GLY A 518 -16.75 -13.78 7.40
CA GLY A 518 -17.03 -12.39 7.70
C GLY A 518 -16.69 -12.02 9.14
N LEU A 519 -15.65 -12.60 9.69
CA LEU A 519 -15.07 -12.28 10.99
C LEU A 519 -13.92 -11.28 10.82
N GLU A 520 -13.58 -10.56 11.87
CA GLU A 520 -12.42 -9.67 11.94
C GLU A 520 -11.26 -10.24 12.78
N ASP A 521 -10.18 -9.54 12.94
CA ASP A 521 -8.97 -9.97 13.65
C ASP A 521 -9.08 -9.78 15.17
N ASP A 522 -9.89 -10.63 15.80
CA ASP A 522 -10.28 -10.57 17.19
C ASP A 522 -10.08 -11.87 17.96
N GLU A 523 -10.42 -11.83 19.25
CA GLU A 523 -10.54 -13.01 20.09
C GLU A 523 -12.00 -13.49 20.15
N TYR A 524 -12.25 -14.70 19.68
CA TYR A 524 -13.55 -15.36 19.72
C TYR A 524 -13.57 -16.48 20.74
N VAL A 525 -14.67 -16.57 21.50
CA VAL A 525 -14.92 -17.65 22.46
C VAL A 525 -16.06 -18.53 21.95
N LEU A 526 -15.74 -19.77 21.60
CA LEU A 526 -16.69 -20.76 21.10
C LEU A 526 -17.15 -21.64 22.26
N THR A 527 -18.43 -21.66 22.54
CA THR A 527 -19.03 -22.46 23.62
C THR A 527 -19.98 -23.50 23.04
N GLU A 528 -19.72 -24.79 23.31
CA GLU A 528 -20.67 -25.87 22.99
C GLU A 528 -21.80 -25.86 24.01
N VAL A 529 -23.01 -25.55 23.59
CA VAL A 529 -24.19 -25.45 24.49
C VAL A 529 -25.12 -26.67 24.41
N ALA A 530 -24.97 -27.49 23.37
CA ALA A 530 -25.69 -28.76 23.22
C ALA A 530 -24.84 -29.77 22.43
N THR A 531 -25.00 -31.04 22.72
CA THR A 531 -24.43 -32.18 21.98
C THR A 531 -25.45 -33.31 21.86
N ASP A 532 -25.12 -34.33 21.07
CA ASP A 532 -26.00 -35.49 20.88
C ASP A 532 -26.08 -36.36 22.14
N ASP A 533 -27.19 -37.07 22.30
CA ASP A 533 -27.46 -37.91 23.47
C ASP A 533 -26.37 -38.99 23.70
N GLY A 534 -25.92 -39.09 24.92
CA GLY A 534 -24.86 -40.07 25.34
C GLY A 534 -23.44 -39.57 25.14
N TYR A 535 -23.24 -38.36 24.63
CA TYR A 535 -21.93 -37.72 24.50
C TYR A 535 -21.72 -36.63 25.55
N THR A 536 -20.45 -36.38 25.88
CA THR A 536 -20.11 -35.34 26.84
C THR A 536 -19.94 -33.99 26.15
N LEU A 537 -20.56 -32.95 26.69
CA LEU A 537 -20.28 -31.57 26.34
C LEU A 537 -18.82 -31.19 26.61
N LEU A 538 -18.30 -30.27 25.86
CA LEU A 538 -17.03 -29.63 26.21
C LEU A 538 -17.14 -28.96 27.57
N LYS A 539 -16.14 -29.19 28.42
CA LYS A 539 -16.09 -28.61 29.76
C LYS A 539 -15.73 -27.13 29.74
N GLU A 540 -14.92 -26.75 28.82
CA GLU A 540 -14.37 -25.41 28.70
C GLU A 540 -14.64 -24.87 27.28
N SER A 541 -14.88 -23.57 27.15
CA SER A 541 -15.01 -22.90 25.87
C SER A 541 -13.65 -22.87 25.17
N ILE A 542 -13.67 -22.73 23.85
CA ILE A 542 -12.49 -22.67 23.01
C ILE A 542 -12.22 -21.19 22.69
N SER A 543 -11.02 -20.72 22.98
CA SER A 543 -10.55 -19.40 22.54
C SER A 543 -9.92 -19.54 21.16
N VAL A 544 -10.35 -18.70 20.21
CA VAL A 544 -9.76 -18.55 18.89
C VAL A 544 -9.32 -17.09 18.74
N VAL A 545 -8.03 -16.87 18.57
CA VAL A 545 -7.46 -15.55 18.35
C VAL A 545 -7.05 -15.44 16.88
N ILE A 546 -7.54 -14.44 16.20
CA ILE A 546 -7.09 -14.04 14.87
C ILE A 546 -6.33 -12.72 15.04
N ALA A 547 -5.14 -12.62 14.47
CA ALA A 547 -4.33 -11.42 14.55
C ALA A 547 -3.77 -11.08 13.17
N SER A 548 -3.76 -9.79 12.82
CA SER A 548 -3.19 -9.27 11.59
C SER A 548 -2.02 -8.34 11.87
N GLU A 549 -1.01 -8.42 10.99
CA GLU A 549 0.23 -7.65 11.10
C GLU A 549 0.68 -7.20 9.72
N PRO A 550 1.32 -6.02 9.58
CA PRO A 550 1.96 -5.62 8.33
C PRO A 550 2.98 -6.67 7.89
N THR A 551 2.98 -7.02 6.61
CA THR A 551 3.87 -8.04 6.04
C THR A 551 4.95 -7.43 5.16
N ALA A 552 5.99 -8.22 4.85
CA ALA A 552 6.96 -7.89 3.82
C ALA A 552 6.41 -8.01 2.38
N ILE A 553 5.22 -8.59 2.21
CA ILE A 553 4.53 -8.64 0.92
C ILE A 553 3.99 -7.24 0.63
N LEU A 554 4.48 -6.64 -0.43
CA LEU A 554 4.02 -5.33 -0.86
C LEU A 554 2.82 -5.46 -1.81
N CYS A 555 1.90 -4.53 -1.70
CA CYS A 555 0.85 -4.35 -2.69
C CYS A 555 1.45 -4.18 -4.09
N SER A 556 0.85 -4.84 -5.07
CA SER A 556 1.36 -4.84 -6.45
C SER A 556 1.13 -3.50 -7.19
N ILE A 557 0.38 -2.58 -6.65
CA ILE A 557 0.04 -1.28 -7.24
C ILE A 557 0.71 -0.11 -6.52
N CYS A 558 0.70 -0.07 -5.19
CA CYS A 558 1.10 1.11 -4.42
C CYS A 558 2.39 0.92 -3.60
N ASP A 559 3.05 -0.23 -3.69
CA ASP A 559 4.28 -0.57 -2.95
C ASP A 559 4.18 -0.41 -1.42
N LYS A 560 2.96 -0.39 -0.87
CA LYS A 560 2.69 -0.34 0.56
C LYS A 560 2.58 -1.77 1.13
N PRO A 561 2.94 -2.00 2.41
CA PRO A 561 2.79 -3.32 3.02
C PRO A 561 1.33 -3.81 3.02
N SER A 562 1.14 -5.07 2.65
CA SER A 562 -0.12 -5.79 2.84
C SER A 562 -0.22 -6.34 4.27
N LEU A 563 -1.35 -6.95 4.65
CA LEU A 563 -1.48 -7.65 5.94
C LEU A 563 -1.15 -9.14 5.79
N THR A 564 -0.42 -9.68 6.76
CA THR A 564 -0.39 -11.12 7.04
C THR A 564 -1.34 -11.42 8.18
N ALA A 565 -1.79 -12.68 8.29
CA ALA A 565 -2.66 -13.10 9.37
C ALA A 565 -2.05 -14.31 10.07
N THR A 566 -2.26 -14.35 11.39
CA THR A 566 -1.90 -15.47 12.27
C THR A 566 -3.10 -15.88 13.09
N ALA A 567 -3.17 -17.15 13.50
CA ALA A 567 -4.22 -17.63 14.37
C ALA A 567 -3.68 -18.50 15.51
N ALA A 568 -4.40 -18.49 16.64
CA ALA A 568 -4.16 -19.38 17.74
C ALA A 568 -5.48 -19.96 18.26
N VAL A 569 -5.48 -21.23 18.63
CA VAL A 569 -6.61 -21.92 19.27
C VAL A 569 -6.17 -22.38 20.66
N ASN A 570 -6.84 -21.89 21.71
CA ASN A 570 -6.47 -22.11 23.12
C ASN A 570 -5.00 -21.76 23.43
N GLY A 571 -4.46 -20.77 22.74
CA GLY A 571 -3.07 -20.30 22.88
C GLY A 571 -2.04 -21.05 22.03
N ASP A 572 -2.43 -22.13 21.37
CA ASP A 572 -1.56 -22.85 20.43
C ASP A 572 -1.68 -22.28 19.03
N ALA A 573 -0.54 -21.95 18.40
CA ALA A 573 -0.53 -21.42 17.04
C ALA A 573 -1.08 -22.43 16.03
N VAL A 574 -1.94 -21.98 15.13
CA VAL A 574 -2.58 -22.79 14.08
C VAL A 574 -2.22 -22.18 12.72
N LEU A 575 -1.92 -23.05 11.75
CA LEU A 575 -1.74 -22.60 10.37
C LEU A 575 -3.10 -22.40 9.72
N MET A 576 -3.30 -21.22 9.12
CA MET A 576 -4.45 -20.98 8.27
C MET A 576 -4.34 -21.79 6.98
N GLU A 577 -5.47 -22.11 6.38
CA GLU A 577 -5.50 -22.91 5.16
C GLU A 577 -4.93 -22.14 3.95
N GLU A 578 -4.26 -22.89 3.07
CA GLU A 578 -3.86 -22.42 1.73
C GLU A 578 -4.65 -23.18 0.66
N ASP A 579 -5.08 -22.47 -0.39
CA ASP A 579 -5.72 -23.08 -1.55
C ASP A 579 -4.93 -22.72 -2.83
N ASN A 580 -4.31 -23.72 -3.44
CA ASN A 580 -3.53 -23.56 -4.68
C ASN A 580 -2.46 -22.45 -4.62
N GLY A 581 -1.86 -22.23 -3.46
CA GLY A 581 -0.89 -21.17 -3.21
C GLY A 581 -1.51 -19.78 -2.94
N SER A 582 -2.82 -19.68 -2.81
CA SER A 582 -3.50 -18.50 -2.30
C SER A 582 -3.61 -18.59 -0.79
N LEU A 583 -3.19 -17.53 -0.11
CA LEU A 583 -3.25 -17.42 1.35
C LEU A 583 -4.70 -17.19 1.77
N LYS A 584 -5.37 -18.21 2.30
CA LYS A 584 -6.72 -18.11 2.82
C LYS A 584 -6.71 -17.78 4.31
N ALA A 585 -7.56 -16.86 4.72
CA ALA A 585 -7.71 -16.45 6.11
C ALA A 585 -8.76 -17.29 6.84
N ILE A 586 -8.62 -18.62 6.82
CA ILE A 586 -9.55 -19.57 7.47
C ILE A 586 -8.83 -20.30 8.59
N VAL A 587 -9.33 -20.17 9.81
CA VAL A 587 -8.77 -20.83 11.01
C VAL A 587 -9.39 -22.22 11.18
N PRO A 588 -8.63 -23.31 10.98
CA PRO A 588 -9.14 -24.66 11.19
C PRO A 588 -9.06 -25.07 12.66
N LEU A 589 -10.12 -25.69 13.18
CA LEU A 589 -10.09 -26.33 14.49
C LEU A 589 -10.97 -27.60 14.50
N THR A 590 -10.64 -28.55 15.38
CA THR A 590 -11.39 -29.80 15.51
C THR A 590 -11.88 -29.99 16.94
N VAL A 591 -13.17 -30.29 17.05
CA VAL A 591 -13.83 -30.60 18.33
C VAL A 591 -14.33 -32.04 18.33
N VAL A 592 -13.92 -32.83 19.33
CA VAL A 592 -14.30 -34.23 19.46
C VAL A 592 -15.09 -34.46 20.76
N ASN A 593 -16.35 -34.91 20.66
CA ASN A 593 -17.08 -35.34 21.81
C ASN A 593 -16.94 -36.86 22.00
N THR A 594 -16.72 -37.26 23.24
CA THR A 594 -16.56 -38.66 23.60
C THR A 594 -17.85 -39.23 24.16
N ARG A 595 -18.13 -40.50 23.87
CA ARG A 595 -19.26 -41.19 24.41
C ARG A 595 -18.91 -41.74 25.81
N GLY A 596 -19.82 -41.55 26.76
CA GLY A 596 -19.73 -42.19 28.08
C GLY A 596 -20.06 -43.67 28.01
N PHE A 597 -19.89 -44.39 29.14
CA PHE A 597 -20.35 -45.78 29.24
C PHE A 597 -21.88 -45.82 29.16
N ASP A 598 -22.42 -46.48 28.13
CA ASP A 598 -23.84 -46.81 28.11
C ASP A 598 -24.11 -47.78 29.28
N LEU A 599 -25.05 -47.40 30.13
CA LEU A 599 -25.55 -48.37 31.09
C LEU A 599 -26.14 -49.56 30.32
N PRO A 600 -25.82 -50.80 30.66
CA PRO A 600 -26.44 -51.95 30.00
C PRO A 600 -27.97 -51.76 30.04
N GLN A 601 -28.61 -51.84 28.91
CA GLN A 601 -30.07 -51.88 28.87
C GLN A 601 -30.56 -53.14 29.58
N THR A 602 -30.86 -53.01 30.87
CA THR A 602 -31.33 -54.12 31.71
C THR A 602 -32.83 -54.38 31.56
N GLY A 603 -33.41 -53.97 30.40
CA GLY A 603 -34.85 -53.92 30.27
C GLY A 603 -35.52 -54.99 29.41
N GLU A 604 -35.01 -55.40 28.28
CA GLU A 604 -35.82 -56.23 27.36
C GLU A 604 -35.27 -57.60 27.01
N ASN A 605 -33.97 -57.75 26.80
CA ASN A 605 -33.42 -59.05 26.40
C ASN A 605 -32.83 -59.87 27.59
N GLY A 606 -32.41 -59.23 28.66
CA GLY A 606 -31.86 -59.91 29.83
C GLY A 606 -32.92 -60.63 30.65
N THR A 607 -34.08 -60.02 30.82
CA THR A 607 -35.23 -60.65 31.50
C THR A 607 -35.83 -61.80 30.67
N LEU A 608 -35.88 -61.66 29.34
CA LEU A 608 -36.35 -62.70 28.45
C LEU A 608 -35.41 -63.91 28.45
N LEU A 609 -34.10 -63.69 28.42
CA LEU A 609 -33.11 -64.78 28.48
C LEU A 609 -33.10 -65.48 29.86
N LEU A 610 -33.19 -64.70 30.94
CA LEU A 610 -33.31 -65.30 32.32
C LEU A 610 -34.67 -66.04 32.52
N THR A 611 -35.74 -65.53 31.99
CA THR A 611 -37.06 -66.16 32.03
C THR A 611 -37.09 -67.45 31.24
N VAL A 612 -36.57 -67.46 30.03
CA VAL A 612 -36.47 -68.65 29.16
C VAL A 612 -35.56 -69.71 29.77
N SER A 613 -34.38 -69.31 30.28
CA SER A 613 -33.44 -70.23 30.93
C SER A 613 -34.03 -70.77 32.25
N GLY A 614 -34.72 -69.93 33.03
CA GLY A 614 -35.40 -70.38 34.26
C GLY A 614 -36.52 -71.40 33.98
N ILE A 615 -37.37 -71.12 32.93
CA ILE A 615 -38.41 -72.09 32.54
C ILE A 615 -37.78 -73.36 31.96
N THR A 616 -36.69 -73.29 31.24
CA THR A 616 -36.00 -74.50 30.73
C THR A 616 -35.45 -75.34 31.86
N VAL A 617 -34.85 -74.77 32.88
CA VAL A 617 -34.33 -75.46 34.05
C VAL A 617 -35.49 -76.08 34.85
N LEU A 618 -36.60 -75.36 35.01
CA LEU A 618 -37.82 -75.92 35.70
C LEU A 618 -38.42 -77.08 34.91
N CYS A 619 -38.50 -76.99 33.58
CA CYS A 619 -39.00 -78.11 32.74
C CYS A 619 -38.07 -79.33 32.80
N LEU A 620 -36.76 -79.13 32.79
CA LEU A 620 -35.78 -80.22 32.91
C LEU A 620 -35.83 -80.90 34.31
N SER A 621 -35.98 -80.06 35.34
CA SER A 621 -36.11 -80.59 36.71
C SER A 621 -37.43 -81.39 36.94
N ALA A 622 -38.54 -80.90 36.38
CA ALA A 622 -39.81 -81.58 36.38
C ALA A 622 -39.74 -82.88 35.59
N ALA A 623 -39.14 -82.88 34.39
CA ALA A 623 -38.92 -84.07 33.61
C ALA A 623 -38.04 -85.12 34.32
N SER A 624 -36.98 -84.64 34.96
CA SER A 624 -36.14 -85.52 35.81
C SER A 624 -36.89 -86.13 36.99
N ALA A 625 -37.72 -85.33 37.64
CA ALA A 625 -38.55 -85.80 38.75
C ALA A 625 -39.58 -86.87 38.28
N VAL A 626 -40.22 -86.62 37.13
CA VAL A 626 -41.16 -87.59 36.57
C VAL A 626 -40.41 -88.84 36.09
N PHE A 627 -39.24 -88.72 35.52
CA PHE A 627 -38.39 -89.87 35.14
C PHE A 627 -37.97 -90.68 36.37
N PHE A 628 -37.57 -90.04 37.44
CA PHE A 628 -37.26 -90.71 38.71
C PHE A 628 -38.48 -91.43 39.35
N LEU A 629 -39.66 -90.79 39.25
CA LEU A 629 -40.89 -91.44 39.69
C LEU A 629 -41.27 -92.62 38.82
N PHE A 630 -40.99 -92.59 37.53
CA PHE A 630 -41.22 -93.72 36.62
C PHE A 630 -40.25 -94.87 36.92
N ILE A 631 -38.98 -94.62 37.21
CA ILE A 631 -37.99 -95.61 37.55
C ILE A 631 -38.42 -96.25 38.89
N ARG A 632 -38.76 -95.50 39.93
CA ARG A 632 -39.26 -95.99 41.21
C ARG A 632 -40.53 -96.81 41.09
N ARG A 633 -41.39 -96.52 40.14
CA ARG A 633 -42.59 -97.33 39.87
C ARG A 633 -42.28 -98.64 39.17
N LYS A 634 -41.21 -98.67 38.37
CA LYS A 634 -40.76 -99.91 37.73
C LYS A 634 -40.15 -100.88 38.74
N ASP A 635 -39.28 -100.33 39.60
CA ASP A 635 -38.65 -101.14 40.66
C ASP A 635 -39.65 -101.69 41.71
N ALA A 636 -40.79 -101.02 41.91
CA ALA A 636 -41.85 -101.46 42.79
C ALA A 636 -42.83 -102.48 42.18
N LYS A 637 -42.68 -102.84 40.88
CA LYS A 637 -43.44 -103.87 40.20
C LYS A 637 -42.62 -105.14 39.96
N GLU A 638 -41.31 -105.12 40.30
CA GLU A 638 -40.43 -106.29 40.24
C GLU A 638 -40.05 -106.89 41.64
N GLN A 639 -40.74 -106.39 42.70
CA GLN A 639 -40.79 -107.06 44.02
C GLN A 639 -42.22 -107.61 44.21
#